data_1076f013f90a35cffbd05f86a44a9c24
#
_entry.id   1076f013f90a35cffbd05f86a44a9c24
#
_cell.length_a   1.000
_cell.length_b   1.000
_cell.length_c   1.000
_cell.angle_alpha   90.00
_cell.angle_beta   90.00
_cell.angle_gamma   90.00
#
_symmetry.space_group_name_H-M   'P 1'
#
loop_
_entity.id
_entity.type
_entity.pdbx_description
1 polymer ?
#
loop_
_entity_poly.entity_id
_entity_poly.type
_entity_poly.pdbx_seq_one_letter_code
_entity_poly.pdbx_strand_id
1 'polypeptide(L)'
;MDYLPIQELSNRWNISKRRIQILCKEGRIEGAKMIGNMWVVPSDAKRPRDARVKNPTVTKNKDTSIVRRELKKILKKLFKIAGECGIKEEDKRNIVLSSIAYSLCTVYLNEEKNADKIFMTIYKDISGKCEEIQPDLKMLEIACEFVDKYLGDPEINNILSWAYQYSNKIVKKNIYSKTQFFTEKYMIDYLVKNVGGVEKAKKIVDPCTGGGNFLVECLEYMCNSQSGGDFRKGVISNAKRLYGYDIDNDIARIAIVNIRLRAMAILNNKCVSFKFNIWNRICPNIYVSKQDDSICGSLATDNRLVFNLVNGTELVINEALGEADIILTNPPFATIKGMLQQEKDFLKAYYPDANCDTCVSFLDAIYGMLKKGGICGIVSQNAWMHLKTFRNIRNKFISQYTIHKIANLGSGAFFDLSGEKSNVSLIVVEKKCEANNEVEVLNLTTLPLKEKIEKLKRGEDYLKIEQSVLDGPNGFDFTKRGTLNAISSSEELYKDVAVPMQGTSTGNAKELVGYFWEHFGEEDWVSVSNGGGYCRWQGLNDSVVKWGKDGEYIKAQKGSALRNVKYFSKTQMVFSDTGTAGLNVRVLLNNQIFIASGPGIRVTKGNEYAHLALLNSRLAAYFVRIMSPKLTIAAGYIGQIPVNEKIYSSVVLEKDAKLCVELKKKILSTRPNNLEYDSTFIENVLGDLDNATWRLFNEDITNELLKLEIESKIDQYIFKEYGFSDEEERQLSQSVGPCAYLIDDVREVDIKKLDKYISKLIDASCCLKRTRPSKNSLGSDGILEFVAKDLGINPEVVVRKIQENPFTMQSVLKKYKEMILHDAILYRLGYNTKNGIQISMCSLTELTSYLEKKFESPIKYDKWIKESFNQIHKEIFKGVPYLIYENEEIHKYDNKVA
;
A
#
# COMPACT_ATOMS: atom_id res chain seq x y z
N MET A 1 -42.94 30.61 -0.01
CA MET A 1 -41.69 30.12 0.62
C MET A 1 -41.32 31.10 1.70
N ASP A 2 -41.29 30.63 2.94
CA ASP A 2 -40.91 31.49 4.06
C ASP A 2 -39.38 31.60 4.11
N TYR A 3 -38.89 32.81 4.34
CA TYR A 3 -37.47 33.10 4.42
C TYR A 3 -37.06 33.44 5.85
N LEU A 4 -35.97 32.91 6.32
CA LEU A 4 -35.40 33.18 7.64
C LEU A 4 -34.22 34.15 7.56
N PRO A 5 -34.06 35.07 8.52
CA PRO A 5 -32.88 35.90 8.63
C PRO A 5 -31.67 35.08 9.12
N ILE A 6 -30.47 35.52 8.75
CA ILE A 6 -29.22 34.84 9.10
C ILE A 6 -29.07 34.60 10.61
N GLN A 7 -29.64 35.49 11.44
CA GLN A 7 -29.57 35.31 12.90
C GLN A 7 -30.24 34.02 13.36
N GLU A 8 -31.40 33.74 12.84
CA GLU A 8 -32.22 32.58 13.18
C GLU A 8 -31.57 31.29 12.65
N LEU A 9 -31.04 31.35 11.42
CA LEU A 9 -30.27 30.26 10.82
C LEU A 9 -28.98 29.98 11.59
N SER A 10 -28.31 31.00 12.13
CA SER A 10 -27.14 30.90 12.98
C SER A 10 -27.39 30.04 14.22
N ASN A 11 -28.53 30.27 14.86
CA ASN A 11 -28.97 29.50 16.02
C ASN A 11 -29.38 28.07 15.63
N ARG A 12 -30.12 27.91 14.55
CA ARG A 12 -30.59 26.60 14.05
C ARG A 12 -29.45 25.68 13.59
N TRP A 13 -28.41 26.22 12.92
CA TRP A 13 -27.31 25.45 12.38
C TRP A 13 -26.08 25.43 13.28
N ASN A 14 -26.08 26.15 14.38
CA ASN A 14 -24.98 26.32 15.31
C ASN A 14 -23.67 26.70 14.61
N ILE A 15 -23.74 27.74 13.75
CA ILE A 15 -22.58 28.32 13.04
C ILE A 15 -22.69 29.84 13.04
N SER A 16 -21.54 30.54 13.02
CA SER A 16 -21.52 31.99 13.10
C SER A 16 -22.23 32.66 11.91
N LYS A 17 -22.88 33.80 12.16
CA LYS A 17 -23.53 34.65 11.14
C LYS A 17 -22.59 34.93 9.95
N ARG A 18 -21.31 35.27 10.26
CA ARG A 18 -20.28 35.55 9.25
C ARG A 18 -20.07 34.35 8.33
N ARG A 19 -20.15 33.12 8.86
CA ARG A 19 -19.99 31.89 8.08
C ARG A 19 -21.19 31.66 7.16
N ILE A 20 -22.42 31.93 7.60
CA ILE A 20 -23.63 31.85 6.76
C ILE A 20 -23.57 32.86 5.64
N GLN A 21 -23.17 34.10 5.90
CA GLN A 21 -22.98 35.14 4.88
C GLN A 21 -21.98 34.70 3.79
N ILE A 22 -20.88 34.08 4.17
CA ILE A 22 -19.88 33.53 3.23
C ILE A 22 -20.51 32.43 2.38
N LEU A 23 -21.26 31.49 3.00
CA LEU A 23 -21.93 30.39 2.28
C LEU A 23 -23.01 30.90 1.30
N CYS A 24 -23.72 31.98 1.65
CA CYS A 24 -24.66 32.66 0.75
C CYS A 24 -23.91 33.31 -0.42
N LYS A 25 -22.81 34.03 -0.15
CA LYS A 25 -21.95 34.66 -1.18
C LYS A 25 -21.36 33.63 -2.15
N GLU A 26 -20.99 32.46 -1.63
CA GLU A 26 -20.44 31.35 -2.42
C GLU A 26 -21.53 30.57 -3.19
N GLY A 27 -22.82 30.98 -3.12
CA GLY A 27 -23.92 30.25 -3.77
C GLY A 27 -24.19 28.84 -3.24
N ARG A 28 -23.68 28.50 -2.05
CA ARG A 28 -23.75 27.15 -1.46
C ARG A 28 -25.00 26.87 -0.66
N ILE A 29 -25.86 27.89 -0.50
CA ILE A 29 -27.18 27.77 0.10
C ILE A 29 -28.20 28.04 -1.00
N GLU A 30 -28.86 26.98 -1.44
CA GLU A 30 -29.83 27.06 -2.51
C GLU A 30 -31.02 27.96 -2.12
N GLY A 31 -31.42 28.87 -3.01
CA GLY A 31 -32.51 29.81 -2.76
C GLY A 31 -32.16 30.99 -1.86
N ALA A 32 -30.93 31.15 -1.38
CA ALA A 32 -30.53 32.33 -0.62
C ALA A 32 -30.57 33.60 -1.49
N LYS A 33 -31.15 34.68 -0.97
CA LYS A 33 -31.31 35.97 -1.67
C LYS A 33 -30.83 37.11 -0.81
N MET A 34 -30.39 38.18 -1.45
CA MET A 34 -30.07 39.45 -0.78
C MET A 34 -31.27 40.39 -0.91
N ILE A 35 -31.81 40.83 0.22
CA ILE A 35 -32.91 41.84 0.27
C ILE A 35 -32.34 43.07 1.00
N GLY A 36 -32.15 44.14 0.25
CA GLY A 36 -31.42 45.30 0.72
C GLY A 36 -29.95 44.92 1.04
N ASN A 37 -29.52 45.17 2.28
CA ASN A 37 -28.16 44.78 2.75
C ASN A 37 -28.14 43.48 3.60
N MET A 38 -29.21 42.68 3.57
CA MET A 38 -29.34 41.50 4.40
C MET A 38 -29.58 40.25 3.53
N TRP A 39 -28.84 39.15 3.87
CA TRP A 39 -29.13 37.85 3.33
C TRP A 39 -30.33 37.21 4.01
N VAL A 40 -31.22 36.63 3.23
CA VAL A 40 -32.32 35.77 3.68
C VAL A 40 -32.24 34.41 3.00
N VAL A 41 -32.59 33.37 3.74
CA VAL A 41 -32.44 31.98 3.31
C VAL A 41 -33.79 31.26 3.45
N PRO A 42 -34.20 30.39 2.50
CA PRO A 42 -35.46 29.65 2.65
C PRO A 42 -35.49 28.87 3.97
N SER A 43 -36.67 28.80 4.61
CA SER A 43 -36.85 28.12 5.92
C SER A 43 -36.55 26.61 5.87
N ASP A 44 -36.70 25.99 4.70
CA ASP A 44 -36.43 24.57 4.40
C ASP A 44 -35.02 24.30 3.89
N ALA A 45 -34.17 25.34 3.78
CA ALA A 45 -32.80 25.17 3.30
C ALA A 45 -31.99 24.21 4.19
N LYS A 46 -31.28 23.29 3.55
CA LYS A 46 -30.39 22.34 4.25
C LYS A 46 -29.03 22.99 4.49
N ARG A 47 -28.49 22.76 5.70
CA ARG A 47 -27.13 23.21 6.02
C ARG A 47 -26.09 22.62 5.03
N PRO A 48 -25.36 23.47 4.25
CA PRO A 48 -24.32 22.97 3.36
C PRO A 48 -23.24 22.25 4.15
N ARG A 49 -22.71 21.17 3.59
CA ARG A 49 -21.54 20.49 4.18
C ARG A 49 -20.38 21.46 4.28
N ASP A 50 -19.73 21.52 5.46
CA ASP A 50 -18.55 22.37 5.65
C ASP A 50 -17.41 21.86 4.77
N ALA A 51 -16.96 22.68 3.79
CA ALA A 51 -15.84 22.33 2.92
C ALA A 51 -14.50 22.27 3.67
N ARG A 52 -14.45 22.81 4.92
CA ARG A 52 -13.30 22.69 5.83
C ARG A 52 -13.27 21.39 6.62
N VAL A 53 -14.39 20.70 6.73
CA VAL A 53 -14.36 19.28 7.00
C VAL A 53 -13.76 18.68 5.75
N LYS A 54 -12.41 18.67 5.68
CA LYS A 54 -11.69 17.88 4.71
C LYS A 54 -12.40 16.55 4.69
N ASN A 55 -12.93 16.15 3.54
CA ASN A 55 -13.24 14.75 3.31
C ASN A 55 -12.11 14.01 4.00
N PRO A 56 -12.37 13.14 5.00
CA PRO A 56 -11.30 12.45 5.67
C PRO A 56 -10.46 11.92 4.52
N THR A 57 -9.25 12.45 4.45
CA THR A 57 -8.32 12.23 3.35
C THR A 57 -8.49 10.79 2.92
N VAL A 58 -8.72 10.55 1.65
CA VAL A 58 -8.89 9.24 1.00
C VAL A 58 -7.59 8.45 1.14
N THR A 59 -7.22 8.09 2.35
CA THR A 59 -6.04 7.34 2.74
C THR A 59 -6.31 6.45 3.95
N LYS A 60 -7.57 6.31 4.36
CA LYS A 60 -7.99 5.21 5.22
C LYS A 60 -9.04 4.46 4.44
N ASN A 61 -8.74 3.19 4.14
CA ASN A 61 -9.61 2.27 3.45
C ASN A 61 -11.07 2.53 3.82
N LYS A 62 -11.86 3.00 2.84
CA LYS A 62 -13.31 3.16 2.99
C LYS A 62 -14.02 1.81 3.14
N ASP A 63 -13.27 0.72 3.05
CA ASP A 63 -13.74 -0.67 3.08
C ASP A 63 -13.69 -1.31 4.46
N THR A 64 -13.33 -0.58 5.52
CA THR A 64 -13.47 -1.13 6.88
C THR A 64 -14.93 -1.40 7.16
N SER A 65 -15.28 -2.64 7.49
CA SER A 65 -16.63 -3.06 7.88
C SER A 65 -17.24 -2.06 8.88
N ILE A 66 -18.48 -1.67 8.63
CA ILE A 66 -19.22 -0.76 9.52
C ILE A 66 -19.28 -1.36 10.93
N VAL A 67 -19.49 -2.67 11.01
CA VAL A 67 -19.55 -3.45 12.28
C VAL A 67 -18.24 -3.29 13.06
N ARG A 68 -17.09 -3.49 12.44
CA ARG A 68 -15.78 -3.35 13.12
C ARG A 68 -15.50 -1.94 13.60
N ARG A 69 -15.96 -0.92 12.86
CA ARG A 69 -15.81 0.48 13.25
C ARG A 69 -16.66 0.81 14.48
N GLU A 70 -17.89 0.33 14.50
CA GLU A 70 -18.77 0.50 15.66
C GLU A 70 -18.27 -0.34 16.86
N LEU A 71 -17.78 -1.56 16.63
CA LEU A 71 -17.12 -2.37 17.67
C LEU A 71 -15.99 -1.60 18.36
N LYS A 72 -15.11 -0.93 17.59
CA LYS A 72 -14.03 -0.10 18.18
C LYS A 72 -14.57 1.03 19.07
N LYS A 73 -15.74 1.55 18.77
CA LYS A 73 -16.37 2.61 19.60
C LYS A 73 -16.99 2.04 20.88
N ILE A 74 -17.74 0.94 20.76
CA ILE A 74 -18.36 0.34 21.94
C ILE A 74 -17.32 -0.23 22.91
N LEU A 75 -16.24 -0.85 22.40
CA LEU A 75 -15.14 -1.31 23.25
C LEU A 75 -14.58 -0.18 24.13
N LYS A 76 -14.35 1.01 23.58
CA LYS A 76 -13.92 2.16 24.39
C LYS A 76 -14.91 2.52 25.47
N LYS A 77 -16.23 2.46 25.18
CA LYS A 77 -17.28 2.71 26.17
C LYS A 77 -17.30 1.64 27.27
N LEU A 78 -17.26 0.35 26.86
CA LEU A 78 -17.29 -0.78 27.80
C LEU A 78 -16.06 -0.78 28.72
N PHE A 79 -14.86 -0.52 28.21
CA PHE A 79 -13.64 -0.39 29.03
C PHE A 79 -13.70 0.79 30.00
N LYS A 80 -14.35 1.89 29.61
CA LYS A 80 -14.55 3.04 30.51
C LYS A 80 -15.48 2.65 31.68
N ILE A 81 -16.61 2.03 31.39
CA ILE A 81 -17.56 1.55 32.41
C ILE A 81 -16.90 0.53 33.35
N ALA A 82 -16.15 -0.43 32.79
CA ALA A 82 -15.41 -1.40 33.58
C ALA A 82 -14.40 -0.73 34.54
N GLY A 83 -13.82 0.41 34.14
CA GLY A 83 -12.97 1.24 35.02
C GLY A 83 -13.76 1.96 36.13
N GLU A 84 -14.93 2.50 35.79
CA GLU A 84 -15.83 3.18 36.74
C GLU A 84 -16.40 2.22 37.78
N CYS A 85 -16.61 0.95 37.41
CA CYS A 85 -17.10 -0.12 38.33
C CYS A 85 -15.95 -0.70 39.20
N GLY A 86 -14.74 -0.18 39.14
CA GLY A 86 -13.63 -0.64 39.99
C GLY A 86 -13.08 -2.02 39.63
N ILE A 87 -13.36 -2.53 38.42
CA ILE A 87 -12.89 -3.84 37.96
C ILE A 87 -11.36 -3.79 37.79
N LYS A 88 -10.65 -4.79 38.29
CA LYS A 88 -9.19 -4.91 38.17
C LYS A 88 -8.76 -4.89 36.71
N GLU A 89 -7.62 -4.22 36.42
CA GLU A 89 -7.12 -4.08 35.05
C GLU A 89 -6.96 -5.42 34.30
N GLU A 90 -6.57 -6.47 35.02
CA GLU A 90 -6.38 -7.81 34.46
C GLU A 90 -7.70 -8.49 34.04
N ASP A 91 -8.82 -8.14 34.65
CA ASP A 91 -10.15 -8.73 34.41
C ASP A 91 -11.01 -7.90 33.44
N LYS A 92 -10.68 -6.60 33.24
CA LYS A 92 -11.48 -5.71 32.37
C LYS A 92 -11.73 -6.30 30.98
N ARG A 93 -10.70 -6.86 30.35
CA ARG A 93 -10.83 -7.44 29.02
C ARG A 93 -11.79 -8.62 29.02
N ASN A 94 -11.64 -9.52 29.99
CA ASN A 94 -12.43 -10.75 30.07
C ASN A 94 -13.94 -10.43 30.33
N ILE A 95 -14.23 -9.44 31.16
CA ILE A 95 -15.60 -8.99 31.44
C ILE A 95 -16.21 -8.33 30.20
N VAL A 96 -15.49 -7.44 29.52
CA VAL A 96 -15.97 -6.80 28.30
C VAL A 96 -16.27 -7.83 27.21
N LEU A 97 -15.38 -8.81 26.99
CA LEU A 97 -15.60 -9.87 26.01
C LEU A 97 -16.75 -10.79 26.42
N SER A 98 -16.89 -11.08 27.71
CA SER A 98 -18.01 -11.89 28.24
C SER A 98 -19.35 -11.20 28.07
N SER A 99 -19.42 -9.86 28.21
CA SER A 99 -20.64 -9.09 27.97
C SER A 99 -21.10 -9.20 26.52
N ILE A 100 -20.16 -9.11 25.56
CA ILE A 100 -20.47 -9.27 24.12
C ILE A 100 -20.88 -10.71 23.81
N ALA A 101 -20.16 -11.70 24.37
CA ALA A 101 -20.47 -13.12 24.18
C ALA A 101 -21.83 -13.51 24.79
N TYR A 102 -22.15 -12.98 25.96
CA TYR A 102 -23.44 -13.15 26.61
C TYR A 102 -24.59 -12.60 25.75
N SER A 103 -24.44 -11.37 25.22
CA SER A 103 -25.44 -10.75 24.37
C SER A 103 -25.72 -11.58 23.11
N LEU A 104 -24.65 -12.14 22.47
CA LEU A 104 -24.80 -13.07 21.34
C LEU A 104 -25.52 -14.37 21.77
N CYS A 105 -25.18 -14.91 22.94
CA CYS A 105 -25.77 -16.13 23.43
C CYS A 105 -27.27 -15.98 23.70
N THR A 106 -27.70 -14.88 24.31
CA THR A 106 -29.10 -14.60 24.66
C THR A 106 -29.99 -14.45 23.43
N VAL A 107 -29.49 -13.85 22.35
CA VAL A 107 -30.21 -13.76 21.06
C VAL A 107 -30.52 -15.15 20.47
N TYR A 108 -29.67 -16.15 20.69
CA TYR A 108 -29.87 -17.50 20.17
C TYR A 108 -30.70 -18.39 21.10
N LEU A 109 -30.93 -17.96 22.36
CA LEU A 109 -31.71 -18.69 23.32
C LEU A 109 -33.16 -18.18 23.36
N ASN A 110 -34.14 -19.09 23.18
CA ASN A 110 -35.57 -18.73 23.23
C ASN A 110 -36.14 -18.65 24.66
N GLU A 111 -35.33 -18.82 25.70
CA GLU A 111 -35.78 -18.80 27.12
C GLU A 111 -34.77 -18.04 28.02
N GLU A 112 -35.24 -17.01 28.70
CA GLU A 112 -34.49 -16.13 29.63
C GLU A 112 -34.40 -16.69 31.08
N LYS A 113 -34.19 -17.98 31.34
CA LYS A 113 -34.06 -18.44 32.72
C LYS A 113 -32.59 -18.58 33.13
N ASN A 114 -32.13 -17.81 34.13
CA ASN A 114 -30.81 -17.78 34.76
C ASN A 114 -29.72 -16.98 34.02
N ALA A 115 -29.92 -15.67 33.80
CA ALA A 115 -28.97 -14.76 33.20
C ALA A 115 -27.57 -14.84 33.85
N ASP A 116 -27.50 -14.78 35.18
CA ASP A 116 -26.25 -14.86 35.94
C ASP A 116 -25.48 -16.15 35.69
N LYS A 117 -26.16 -17.29 35.65
CA LYS A 117 -25.53 -18.58 35.38
C LYS A 117 -24.94 -18.65 33.95
N ILE A 118 -25.64 -18.09 32.98
CA ILE A 118 -25.17 -18.02 31.57
C ILE A 118 -23.92 -17.15 31.50
N PHE A 119 -23.99 -15.94 32.06
CA PHE A 119 -22.87 -15.02 32.09
C PHE A 119 -21.65 -15.64 32.79
N MET A 120 -21.83 -16.21 33.96
CA MET A 120 -20.76 -16.84 34.73
C MET A 120 -20.11 -18.01 34.00
N THR A 121 -20.90 -18.83 33.30
CA THR A 121 -20.35 -19.93 32.49
C THR A 121 -19.48 -19.39 31.34
N ILE A 122 -19.93 -18.34 30.63
CA ILE A 122 -19.20 -17.69 29.56
C ILE A 122 -17.94 -17.02 30.10
N TYR A 123 -18.05 -16.30 31.23
CA TYR A 123 -16.90 -15.65 31.87
C TYR A 123 -15.83 -16.67 32.29
N LYS A 124 -16.23 -17.78 32.90
CA LYS A 124 -15.30 -18.88 33.24
C LYS A 124 -14.58 -19.44 32.02
N ASP A 125 -15.30 -19.63 30.92
CA ASP A 125 -14.69 -20.12 29.68
C ASP A 125 -13.68 -19.11 29.10
N ILE A 126 -13.96 -17.80 29.14
CA ILE A 126 -13.09 -16.74 28.62
C ILE A 126 -11.90 -16.47 29.54
N SER A 127 -12.15 -16.36 30.87
CA SER A 127 -11.13 -15.98 31.83
C SER A 127 -10.28 -17.16 32.34
N GLY A 128 -10.84 -18.37 32.32
CA GLY A 128 -10.30 -19.56 33.02
C GLY A 128 -10.40 -19.51 34.54
N LYS A 129 -11.03 -18.48 35.11
CA LYS A 129 -11.17 -18.24 36.54
C LYS A 129 -12.53 -18.73 37.03
N CYS A 130 -12.61 -19.17 38.28
CA CYS A 130 -13.87 -19.59 38.93
C CYS A 130 -14.42 -18.53 39.91
N GLU A 131 -13.95 -17.29 39.81
CA GLU A 131 -14.40 -16.19 40.65
C GLU A 131 -15.81 -15.75 40.26
N GLU A 132 -16.66 -15.44 41.26
CA GLU A 132 -17.99 -14.89 41.03
C GLU A 132 -17.90 -13.38 40.72
N ILE A 133 -18.11 -13.03 39.47
CA ILE A 133 -18.18 -11.64 38.98
C ILE A 133 -19.55 -11.42 38.38
N GLN A 134 -20.26 -10.42 38.91
CA GLN A 134 -21.56 -10.02 38.34
C GLN A 134 -21.38 -9.02 37.21
N PRO A 135 -22.11 -9.15 36.10
CA PRO A 135 -22.05 -8.20 34.98
C PRO A 135 -22.68 -6.85 35.41
N ASP A 136 -22.07 -5.77 34.95
CA ASP A 136 -22.71 -4.45 35.02
C ASP A 136 -23.84 -4.35 34.00
N LEU A 137 -25.02 -3.93 34.41
CA LEU A 137 -26.22 -3.88 33.57
C LEU A 137 -26.03 -2.91 32.37
N LYS A 138 -25.33 -1.79 32.55
CA LYS A 138 -25.07 -0.85 31.45
C LYS A 138 -24.12 -1.44 30.40
N MET A 139 -23.18 -2.27 30.84
CA MET A 139 -22.29 -2.97 29.88
C MET A 139 -23.09 -3.98 29.06
N LEU A 140 -24.02 -4.69 29.68
CA LEU A 140 -24.88 -5.64 28.97
C LEU A 140 -25.82 -4.93 27.99
N GLU A 141 -26.45 -3.82 28.39
CA GLU A 141 -27.33 -3.03 27.53
C GLU A 141 -26.58 -2.56 26.25
N ILE A 142 -25.40 -1.96 26.41
CA ILE A 142 -24.58 -1.51 25.27
C ILE A 142 -24.18 -2.67 24.35
N ALA A 143 -23.85 -3.81 24.94
CA ALA A 143 -23.47 -5.01 24.18
C ALA A 143 -24.67 -5.61 23.43
N CYS A 144 -25.86 -5.67 24.07
CA CYS A 144 -27.10 -6.12 23.45
C CYS A 144 -27.52 -5.19 22.28
N GLU A 145 -27.57 -3.88 22.50
CA GLU A 145 -27.89 -2.91 21.44
C GLU A 145 -26.99 -3.07 20.21
N PHE A 146 -25.70 -3.32 20.44
CA PHE A 146 -24.75 -3.54 19.34
C PHE A 146 -25.03 -4.86 18.62
N VAL A 147 -25.25 -5.95 19.34
CA VAL A 147 -25.52 -7.27 18.76
C VAL A 147 -26.83 -7.25 17.99
N ASP A 148 -27.91 -6.71 18.56
CA ASP A 148 -29.22 -6.63 17.91
C ASP A 148 -29.16 -5.84 16.60
N LYS A 149 -28.43 -4.73 16.61
CA LYS A 149 -28.24 -3.89 15.42
C LYS A 149 -27.51 -4.59 14.27
N TYR A 150 -26.61 -5.50 14.56
CA TYR A 150 -25.72 -6.12 13.54
C TYR A 150 -25.88 -7.64 13.42
N LEU A 151 -26.88 -8.23 14.04
CA LEU A 151 -27.06 -9.69 14.09
C LEU A 151 -27.09 -10.38 12.73
N GLY A 152 -27.60 -9.73 11.69
CA GLY A 152 -27.63 -10.26 10.32
C GLY A 152 -26.34 -10.05 9.51
N ASP A 153 -25.35 -9.34 10.04
CA ASP A 153 -24.11 -9.07 9.34
C ASP A 153 -23.12 -10.26 9.51
N PRO A 154 -22.51 -10.77 8.41
CA PRO A 154 -21.56 -11.89 8.49
C PRO A 154 -20.37 -11.66 9.44
N GLU A 155 -19.98 -10.41 9.68
CA GLU A 155 -18.88 -10.04 10.58
C GLU A 155 -19.18 -10.34 12.06
N ILE A 156 -20.47 -10.43 12.44
CA ILE A 156 -20.88 -10.72 13.82
C ILE A 156 -20.42 -12.11 14.28
N ASN A 157 -20.26 -13.05 13.33
CA ASN A 157 -19.87 -14.42 13.63
C ASN A 157 -18.47 -14.55 14.22
N ASN A 158 -17.60 -13.57 13.93
CA ASN A 158 -16.21 -13.54 14.37
C ASN A 158 -15.93 -12.33 15.27
N ILE A 159 -16.97 -11.71 15.82
CA ILE A 159 -16.89 -10.43 16.52
C ILE A 159 -16.01 -10.47 17.76
N LEU A 160 -15.97 -11.59 18.50
CA LEU A 160 -15.14 -11.76 19.69
C LEU A 160 -13.64 -11.79 19.32
N SER A 161 -13.27 -12.40 18.19
CA SER A 161 -11.90 -12.37 17.69
C SER A 161 -11.47 -10.92 17.44
N TRP A 162 -12.28 -10.13 16.74
CA TRP A 162 -12.00 -8.71 16.50
C TRP A 162 -12.02 -7.88 17.80
N ALA A 163 -12.94 -8.16 18.71
CA ALA A 163 -12.98 -7.51 20.02
C ALA A 163 -11.71 -7.78 20.82
N TYR A 164 -11.21 -9.01 20.82
CA TYR A 164 -9.94 -9.37 21.43
C TYR A 164 -8.78 -8.59 20.82
N GLN A 165 -8.62 -8.59 19.50
CA GLN A 165 -7.54 -7.87 18.80
C GLN A 165 -7.55 -6.37 19.08
N TYR A 166 -8.74 -5.76 19.10
CA TYR A 166 -8.85 -4.32 19.36
C TYR A 166 -8.62 -3.98 20.84
N SER A 167 -9.02 -4.86 21.76
CA SER A 167 -8.78 -4.69 23.19
C SER A 167 -7.29 -4.75 23.53
N ASN A 168 -6.47 -5.53 22.83
CA ASN A 168 -5.02 -5.59 23.03
C ASN A 168 -4.33 -4.22 22.86
N LYS A 169 -4.89 -3.33 22.03
CA LYS A 169 -4.40 -1.94 21.87
C LYS A 169 -4.75 -1.06 23.07
N ILE A 170 -5.83 -1.39 23.80
CA ILE A 170 -6.30 -0.64 24.96
C ILE A 170 -5.50 -1.06 26.21
N VAL A 171 -5.34 -2.38 26.40
CA VAL A 171 -4.72 -2.97 27.60
C VAL A 171 -3.19 -2.96 27.58
N LYS A 172 -2.55 -2.65 26.45
CA LYS A 172 -1.07 -2.54 26.25
C LYS A 172 -0.21 -3.75 26.70
N LYS A 173 -0.80 -4.92 26.88
CA LYS A 173 -0.17 -6.03 27.64
C LYS A 173 0.34 -7.21 26.81
N ASN A 174 0.39 -7.22 25.48
CA ASN A 174 0.77 -8.46 24.80
C ASN A 174 1.99 -8.32 23.88
N ILE A 175 3.03 -9.12 24.17
CA ILE A 175 4.26 -9.25 23.34
C ILE A 175 3.89 -9.74 21.94
N TYR A 176 2.89 -10.60 21.81
CA TYR A 176 2.41 -11.21 20.57
C TYR A 176 1.51 -10.28 19.73
N SER A 177 1.01 -9.17 20.28
CA SER A 177 0.08 -8.24 19.60
C SER A 177 0.60 -7.62 18.31
N LYS A 178 1.91 -7.69 18.06
CA LYS A 178 2.55 -7.15 16.84
C LYS A 178 2.49 -8.12 15.65
N THR A 179 2.29 -9.40 15.90
CA THR A 179 2.33 -10.48 14.90
C THR A 179 0.99 -11.20 14.71
N GLN A 180 0.01 -10.96 15.59
CA GLN A 180 -1.34 -11.52 15.50
C GLN A 180 -2.19 -10.71 14.52
N PHE A 181 -2.45 -11.27 13.34
CA PHE A 181 -3.37 -10.73 12.35
C PHE A 181 -4.48 -11.73 12.09
N PHE A 182 -5.73 -11.36 12.44
CA PHE A 182 -6.86 -12.24 12.18
C PHE A 182 -7.18 -12.29 10.67
N THR A 183 -7.59 -13.47 10.24
CA THR A 183 -7.90 -13.75 8.84
C THR A 183 -9.21 -13.10 8.45
N GLU A 184 -9.24 -12.44 7.31
CA GLU A 184 -10.45 -11.84 6.75
C GLU A 184 -11.45 -12.93 6.32
N LYS A 185 -12.75 -12.68 6.51
CA LYS A 185 -13.81 -13.65 6.20
C LYS A 185 -13.70 -14.19 4.77
N TYR A 186 -13.44 -13.33 3.79
CA TYR A 186 -13.35 -13.75 2.38
C TYR A 186 -12.18 -14.72 2.09
N MET A 187 -11.08 -14.63 2.86
CA MET A 187 -9.96 -15.57 2.76
C MET A 187 -10.33 -16.92 3.35
N ILE A 188 -11.03 -16.91 4.49
CA ILE A 188 -11.55 -18.13 5.15
C ILE A 188 -12.51 -18.84 4.22
N ASP A 189 -13.52 -18.14 3.69
CA ASP A 189 -14.52 -18.67 2.75
C ASP A 189 -13.86 -19.30 1.52
N TYR A 190 -12.86 -18.62 0.97
CA TYR A 190 -12.12 -19.14 -0.17
C TYR A 190 -11.40 -20.45 0.15
N LEU A 191 -10.65 -20.49 1.26
CA LEU A 191 -9.86 -21.67 1.62
C LEU A 191 -10.76 -22.84 2.01
N VAL A 192 -11.79 -22.64 2.85
CA VAL A 192 -12.73 -23.69 3.25
C VAL A 192 -13.44 -24.31 2.03
N LYS A 193 -13.84 -23.48 1.05
CA LYS A 193 -14.47 -23.95 -0.19
C LYS A 193 -13.49 -24.77 -1.06
N ASN A 194 -12.24 -24.35 -1.15
CA ASN A 194 -11.28 -24.92 -2.11
C ASN A 194 -10.47 -26.11 -1.57
N VAL A 195 -10.38 -26.32 -0.24
CA VAL A 195 -9.79 -27.58 0.27
C VAL A 195 -10.69 -28.78 0.00
N GLY A 196 -11.99 -28.60 -0.14
CA GLY A 196 -12.95 -29.68 -0.37
C GLY A 196 -13.03 -30.67 0.79
N GLY A 197 -14.04 -31.55 0.79
CA GLY A 197 -14.11 -32.68 1.72
C GLY A 197 -14.30 -32.35 3.20
N VAL A 198 -14.54 -31.09 3.57
CA VAL A 198 -14.71 -30.62 4.97
C VAL A 198 -15.83 -31.40 5.68
N GLU A 199 -16.90 -31.72 4.95
CA GLU A 199 -18.04 -32.47 5.47
C GLU A 199 -17.70 -33.92 5.84
N LYS A 200 -16.68 -34.51 5.19
CA LYS A 200 -16.23 -35.91 5.40
C LYS A 200 -15.03 -36.05 6.31
N ALA A 201 -14.26 -34.96 6.49
CA ALA A 201 -13.03 -34.97 7.29
C ALA A 201 -13.34 -35.40 8.74
N LYS A 202 -12.53 -36.29 9.30
CA LYS A 202 -12.64 -36.72 10.69
C LYS A 202 -11.86 -35.82 11.65
N LYS A 203 -10.78 -35.23 11.19
CA LYS A 203 -9.88 -34.35 11.96
C LYS A 203 -9.52 -33.12 11.15
N ILE A 204 -10.05 -31.97 11.56
CA ILE A 204 -9.77 -30.66 10.96
C ILE A 204 -8.93 -29.88 11.96
N VAL A 205 -7.74 -29.43 11.55
CA VAL A 205 -6.74 -28.82 12.44
C VAL A 205 -6.44 -27.39 12.02
N ASP A 206 -6.37 -26.47 12.98
CA ASP A 206 -5.76 -25.15 12.85
C ASP A 206 -4.63 -25.01 13.88
N PRO A 207 -3.34 -25.19 13.48
CA PRO A 207 -2.21 -25.11 14.39
C PRO A 207 -1.88 -23.70 14.90
N CYS A 208 -2.55 -22.66 14.39
CA CYS A 208 -2.47 -21.27 14.84
C CYS A 208 -3.87 -20.68 14.95
N THR A 209 -4.69 -21.29 15.82
CA THR A 209 -6.15 -21.14 15.76
C THR A 209 -6.65 -19.73 16.04
N GLY A 210 -5.87 -18.88 16.75
CA GLY A 210 -6.35 -17.56 17.16
C GLY A 210 -7.72 -17.66 17.82
N GLY A 211 -8.66 -16.83 17.37
CA GLY A 211 -10.05 -16.88 17.84
C GLY A 211 -10.91 -17.99 17.22
N GLY A 212 -10.32 -18.97 16.53
CA GLY A 212 -11.01 -20.13 15.94
C GLY A 212 -11.78 -19.86 14.66
N ASN A 213 -11.47 -18.79 13.93
CA ASN A 213 -12.26 -18.35 12.79
C ASN A 213 -12.38 -19.40 11.66
N PHE A 214 -11.32 -20.15 11.34
CA PHE A 214 -11.39 -21.26 10.39
C PHE A 214 -12.25 -22.41 10.92
N LEU A 215 -12.10 -22.76 12.20
CA LEU A 215 -12.85 -23.86 12.82
C LEU A 215 -14.35 -23.55 12.90
N VAL A 216 -14.70 -22.28 13.18
CA VAL A 216 -16.08 -21.78 13.17
C VAL A 216 -16.72 -21.94 11.79
N GLU A 217 -16.00 -21.57 10.73
CA GLU A 217 -16.48 -21.69 9.35
C GLU A 217 -16.61 -23.17 8.93
N CYS A 218 -15.67 -24.02 9.33
CA CYS A 218 -15.75 -25.46 9.09
C CYS A 218 -16.96 -26.09 9.77
N LEU A 219 -17.27 -25.69 11.01
CA LEU A 219 -18.47 -26.15 11.71
C LEU A 219 -19.73 -25.81 10.93
N GLU A 220 -19.83 -24.56 10.48
CA GLU A 220 -20.97 -24.13 9.67
C GLU A 220 -21.09 -24.92 8.36
N TYR A 221 -19.98 -25.07 7.63
CA TYR A 221 -19.94 -25.83 6.38
C TYR A 221 -20.40 -27.28 6.57
N MET A 222 -19.86 -27.97 7.58
CA MET A 222 -20.26 -29.34 7.94
C MET A 222 -21.74 -29.46 8.27
N CYS A 223 -22.28 -28.51 9.05
CA CYS A 223 -23.68 -28.52 9.45
C CYS A 223 -24.63 -28.19 8.31
N ASN A 224 -24.24 -27.31 7.40
CA ASN A 224 -25.04 -26.96 6.22
C ASN A 224 -25.06 -28.08 5.18
N SER A 225 -24.04 -28.93 5.12
CA SER A 225 -23.96 -30.09 4.23
C SER A 225 -24.69 -31.32 4.79
N GLN A 226 -25.20 -31.27 6.02
CA GLN A 226 -25.89 -32.38 6.64
C GLN A 226 -27.32 -32.50 6.09
N SER A 227 -27.61 -33.63 5.43
CA SER A 227 -28.95 -34.03 4.97
C SER A 227 -29.51 -35.13 5.84
N GLY A 228 -30.54 -34.81 6.68
CA GLY A 228 -31.24 -35.75 7.52
C GLY A 228 -30.61 -36.03 8.89
N GLY A 229 -31.33 -36.82 9.74
CA GLY A 229 -30.91 -37.21 11.08
C GLY A 229 -31.17 -36.16 12.18
N ASP A 230 -30.74 -36.49 13.41
CA ASP A 230 -30.83 -35.56 14.55
C ASP A 230 -29.78 -34.45 14.38
N PHE A 231 -30.21 -33.29 13.91
CA PHE A 231 -29.36 -32.16 13.61
C PHE A 231 -28.57 -31.66 14.85
N ARG A 232 -29.18 -31.73 16.04
CA ARG A 232 -28.53 -31.39 17.31
C ARG A 232 -27.32 -32.32 17.60
N LYS A 233 -27.51 -33.63 17.42
CA LYS A 233 -26.43 -34.60 17.56
C LYS A 233 -25.34 -34.36 16.50
N GLY A 234 -25.73 -33.98 15.29
CA GLY A 234 -24.80 -33.61 14.20
C GLY A 234 -23.89 -32.44 14.55
N VAL A 235 -24.44 -31.35 15.05
CA VAL A 235 -23.66 -30.18 15.50
C VAL A 235 -22.66 -30.54 16.58
N ILE A 236 -23.10 -31.32 17.60
CA ILE A 236 -22.22 -31.78 18.71
C ILE A 236 -21.10 -32.68 18.16
N SER A 237 -21.42 -33.60 17.27
CA SER A 237 -20.44 -34.51 16.66
C SER A 237 -19.43 -33.77 15.80
N ASN A 238 -19.88 -32.81 15.00
CA ASN A 238 -19.02 -31.98 14.13
C ASN A 238 -18.05 -31.13 14.95
N ALA A 239 -18.49 -30.56 16.09
CA ALA A 239 -17.60 -29.80 16.97
C ALA A 239 -16.41 -30.65 17.50
N LYS A 240 -16.59 -31.92 17.76
CA LYS A 240 -15.54 -32.85 18.20
C LYS A 240 -14.47 -33.16 17.14
N ARG A 241 -14.76 -32.86 15.89
CA ARG A 241 -13.83 -33.04 14.75
C ARG A 241 -12.90 -31.85 14.56
N LEU A 242 -13.11 -30.77 15.33
CA LEU A 242 -12.33 -29.52 15.25
C LEU A 242 -11.19 -29.54 16.27
N TYR A 243 -9.98 -29.32 15.80
CA TYR A 243 -8.76 -29.30 16.58
C TYR A 243 -8.04 -27.97 16.37
N GLY A 244 -7.62 -27.31 17.44
CA GLY A 244 -6.89 -26.05 17.36
C GLY A 244 -5.78 -25.97 18.40
N TYR A 245 -4.75 -25.20 18.09
CA TYR A 245 -3.69 -24.84 19.03
C TYR A 245 -3.39 -23.34 18.93
N ASP A 246 -3.17 -22.70 20.07
CA ASP A 246 -2.57 -21.38 20.11
C ASP A 246 -1.58 -21.27 21.28
N ILE A 247 -0.54 -20.45 21.09
CA ILE A 247 0.44 -20.12 22.13
C ILE A 247 -0.14 -19.19 23.20
N ASP A 248 -1.13 -18.38 22.80
CA ASP A 248 -1.85 -17.44 23.64
C ASP A 248 -3.11 -18.11 24.22
N ASN A 249 -3.04 -18.49 25.52
CA ASN A 249 -4.13 -19.16 26.22
C ASN A 249 -5.45 -18.36 26.19
N ASP A 250 -5.38 -17.03 26.27
CA ASP A 250 -6.57 -16.18 26.31
C ASP A 250 -7.33 -16.24 24.98
N ILE A 251 -6.61 -16.16 23.83
CA ILE A 251 -7.28 -16.25 22.54
C ILE A 251 -7.75 -17.68 22.21
N ALA A 252 -7.04 -18.70 22.68
CA ALA A 252 -7.49 -20.10 22.56
C ALA A 252 -8.84 -20.34 23.27
N ARG A 253 -9.06 -19.70 24.43
CA ARG A 253 -10.35 -19.70 25.12
C ARG A 253 -11.45 -19.01 24.33
N ILE A 254 -11.13 -17.89 23.67
CA ILE A 254 -12.07 -17.21 22.77
C ILE A 254 -12.48 -18.13 21.61
N ALA A 255 -11.57 -18.97 21.09
CA ALA A 255 -11.90 -19.92 20.04
C ALA A 255 -12.98 -20.92 20.49
N ILE A 256 -12.90 -21.45 21.72
CA ILE A 256 -13.91 -22.33 22.30
C ILE A 256 -15.27 -21.63 22.35
N VAL A 257 -15.30 -20.39 22.87
CA VAL A 257 -16.53 -19.60 22.98
C VAL A 257 -17.14 -19.30 21.62
N ASN A 258 -16.31 -18.91 20.63
CA ASN A 258 -16.77 -18.66 19.25
C ASN A 258 -17.40 -19.91 18.62
N ILE A 259 -16.78 -21.09 18.78
CA ILE A 259 -17.31 -22.36 18.25
C ILE A 259 -18.64 -22.68 18.92
N ARG A 260 -18.78 -22.50 20.25
CA ARG A 260 -20.01 -22.72 21.00
C ARG A 260 -21.13 -21.76 20.57
N LEU A 261 -20.85 -20.46 20.48
CA LEU A 261 -21.79 -19.46 19.98
C LEU A 261 -22.25 -19.77 18.55
N ARG A 262 -21.33 -20.17 17.68
CA ARG A 262 -21.66 -20.54 16.30
C ARG A 262 -22.55 -21.78 16.24
N ALA A 263 -22.28 -22.80 17.05
CA ALA A 263 -23.11 -23.97 17.14
C ALA A 263 -24.55 -23.61 17.54
N MET A 264 -24.71 -22.72 18.53
CA MET A 264 -26.03 -22.23 18.95
C MET A 264 -26.72 -21.43 17.85
N ALA A 265 -26.00 -20.55 17.17
CA ALA A 265 -26.52 -19.79 16.03
C ALA A 265 -27.02 -20.72 14.90
N ILE A 266 -26.26 -21.76 14.57
CA ILE A 266 -26.64 -22.78 13.57
C ILE A 266 -27.93 -23.50 13.96
N LEU A 267 -28.05 -23.91 15.22
CA LEU A 267 -29.27 -24.57 15.74
C LEU A 267 -30.48 -23.64 15.70
N ASN A 268 -30.31 -22.38 16.11
CA ASN A 268 -31.38 -21.38 16.06
C ASN A 268 -31.82 -21.10 14.62
N ASN A 269 -30.89 -20.92 13.68
CA ASN A 269 -31.19 -20.68 12.27
C ASN A 269 -31.93 -21.84 11.58
N LYS A 270 -31.75 -23.08 12.12
CA LYS A 270 -32.46 -24.27 11.64
C LYS A 270 -33.75 -24.55 12.44
N CYS A 271 -34.17 -23.59 13.29
CA CYS A 271 -35.37 -23.70 14.15
C CYS A 271 -35.35 -24.96 15.03
N VAL A 272 -34.17 -25.43 15.44
CA VAL A 272 -34.02 -26.59 16.35
C VAL A 272 -34.10 -26.10 17.79
N SER A 273 -35.12 -26.54 18.57
CA SER A 273 -35.22 -26.18 19.98
C SER A 273 -34.05 -26.75 20.79
N PHE A 274 -33.43 -25.92 21.64
CA PHE A 274 -32.35 -26.31 22.53
C PHE A 274 -32.38 -25.43 23.81
N LYS A 275 -31.73 -25.94 24.88
CA LYS A 275 -31.50 -25.19 26.13
C LYS A 275 -29.99 -24.87 26.27
N PHE A 276 -29.66 -23.95 27.17
CA PHE A 276 -28.26 -23.55 27.40
C PHE A 276 -27.32 -24.70 27.80
N ASN A 277 -27.86 -25.82 28.32
CA ASN A 277 -27.06 -27.00 28.65
C ASN A 277 -26.31 -27.61 27.44
N ILE A 278 -26.69 -27.27 26.21
CA ILE A 278 -25.96 -27.67 24.99
C ILE A 278 -24.56 -27.07 24.96
N TRP A 279 -24.36 -25.91 25.57
CA TRP A 279 -23.08 -25.23 25.66
C TRP A 279 -21.94 -26.14 26.08
N ASN A 280 -22.13 -26.88 27.18
CA ASN A 280 -21.14 -27.82 27.72
C ASN A 280 -21.01 -29.12 26.93
N ARG A 281 -21.92 -29.39 25.99
CA ARG A 281 -21.87 -30.57 25.10
C ARG A 281 -21.10 -30.30 23.81
N ILE A 282 -20.88 -29.01 23.47
CA ILE A 282 -20.07 -28.58 22.31
C ILE A 282 -18.61 -28.53 22.77
N CYS A 283 -17.88 -29.58 22.45
CA CYS A 283 -16.53 -29.85 22.95
C CYS A 283 -15.53 -29.94 21.78
N PRO A 284 -15.04 -28.78 21.25
CA PRO A 284 -13.93 -28.80 20.34
C PRO A 284 -12.62 -29.16 21.06
N ASN A 285 -11.62 -29.63 20.35
CA ASN A 285 -10.30 -29.98 20.88
C ASN A 285 -9.33 -28.80 20.72
N ILE A 286 -9.28 -27.90 21.69
CA ILE A 286 -8.44 -26.72 21.71
C ILE A 286 -7.33 -26.88 22.73
N TYR A 287 -6.09 -26.80 22.26
CA TYR A 287 -4.88 -27.07 23.03
C TYR A 287 -4.03 -25.81 23.24
N VAL A 288 -3.29 -25.79 24.34
CA VAL A 288 -2.26 -24.80 24.66
C VAL A 288 -1.05 -25.48 25.28
N SER A 289 0.12 -24.85 25.24
CA SER A 289 1.30 -25.31 26.00
C SER A 289 1.23 -24.86 27.46
N LYS A 290 1.97 -25.53 28.36
CA LYS A 290 2.26 -25.01 29.69
C LYS A 290 3.12 -23.75 29.60
N GLN A 291 2.94 -22.81 30.54
CA GLN A 291 3.49 -21.45 30.48
C GLN A 291 5.02 -21.40 30.27
N ASP A 292 5.78 -22.37 30.75
CA ASP A 292 7.25 -22.42 30.70
C ASP A 292 7.79 -23.12 29.43
N ASP A 293 6.91 -23.68 28.58
CA ASP A 293 7.30 -24.53 27.44
C ASP A 293 6.65 -24.05 26.11
N SER A 294 6.54 -22.74 25.92
CA SER A 294 5.82 -22.16 24.78
C SER A 294 6.72 -21.76 23.61
N ILE A 295 8.02 -22.10 23.61
CA ILE A 295 8.96 -21.72 22.55
C ILE A 295 8.49 -22.25 21.21
N CYS A 296 8.31 -21.33 20.22
CA CYS A 296 7.82 -21.63 18.86
C CYS A 296 6.44 -22.30 18.74
N GLY A 297 5.69 -22.44 19.83
CA GLY A 297 4.30 -22.93 19.80
C GLY A 297 4.15 -24.27 19.08
N SER A 298 3.18 -24.39 18.16
CA SER A 298 2.88 -25.62 17.40
C SER A 298 3.94 -26.00 16.35
N LEU A 299 4.97 -25.20 16.14
CA LEU A 299 6.19 -25.62 15.40
C LEU A 299 7.04 -26.62 16.15
N ALA A 300 6.86 -26.72 17.46
CA ALA A 300 7.56 -27.71 18.27
C ALA A 300 7.04 -29.13 17.94
N THR A 301 7.86 -29.91 17.25
CA THR A 301 7.56 -31.29 16.86
C THR A 301 8.21 -32.33 17.79
N ASP A 302 8.86 -31.84 18.85
CA ASP A 302 9.39 -32.67 19.92
C ASP A 302 8.25 -33.23 20.81
N ASN A 303 8.59 -34.08 21.79
CA ASN A 303 7.63 -34.71 22.70
C ASN A 303 6.95 -33.73 23.67
N ARG A 304 6.74 -32.49 23.27
CA ARG A 304 6.12 -31.44 24.07
C ARG A 304 4.67 -31.75 24.41
N LEU A 305 4.32 -31.59 25.67
CA LEU A 305 2.96 -31.81 26.17
C LEU A 305 2.12 -30.56 25.93
N VAL A 306 0.90 -30.79 25.42
CA VAL A 306 -0.17 -29.80 25.26
C VAL A 306 -1.38 -30.19 26.06
N PHE A 307 -2.09 -29.17 26.50
CA PHE A 307 -3.25 -29.34 27.41
C PHE A 307 -4.51 -28.91 26.69
N ASN A 308 -5.53 -29.80 26.69
CA ASN A 308 -6.86 -29.51 26.14
C ASN A 308 -7.67 -28.66 27.11
N LEU A 309 -8.01 -27.43 26.71
CA LEU A 309 -8.74 -26.47 27.55
C LEU A 309 -10.18 -26.87 27.87
N VAL A 310 -10.79 -27.81 27.12
CA VAL A 310 -12.18 -28.22 27.28
C VAL A 310 -12.34 -29.39 28.23
N ASN A 311 -11.51 -30.43 28.10
CA ASN A 311 -11.65 -31.67 28.85
C ASN A 311 -10.48 -31.97 29.80
N GLY A 312 -9.47 -31.12 29.82
CA GLY A 312 -8.31 -31.26 30.70
C GLY A 312 -7.32 -32.37 30.34
N THR A 313 -7.43 -33.00 29.17
CA THR A 313 -6.49 -34.06 28.76
C THR A 313 -5.15 -33.48 28.33
N GLU A 314 -4.05 -34.16 28.69
CA GLU A 314 -2.71 -33.89 28.23
C GLU A 314 -2.33 -34.86 27.10
N LEU A 315 -1.77 -34.39 26.02
CA LEU A 315 -1.26 -35.17 24.88
C LEU A 315 0.09 -34.62 24.42
N VAL A 316 0.85 -35.45 23.72
CA VAL A 316 1.99 -34.95 22.96
C VAL A 316 1.45 -34.15 21.75
N ILE A 317 2.12 -33.05 21.40
CA ILE A 317 1.66 -32.13 20.36
C ILE A 317 1.41 -32.84 19.03
N ASN A 318 2.26 -33.79 18.65
CA ASN A 318 2.07 -34.59 17.44
C ASN A 318 0.84 -35.51 17.48
N GLU A 319 0.43 -36.01 18.64
CA GLU A 319 -0.82 -36.75 18.80
C GLU A 319 -2.03 -35.82 18.72
N ALA A 320 -1.91 -34.63 19.33
CA ALA A 320 -2.94 -33.61 19.33
C ALA A 320 -3.26 -33.07 17.93
N LEU A 321 -2.21 -32.71 17.15
CA LEU A 321 -2.35 -32.00 15.88
C LEU A 321 -2.03 -32.85 14.63
N GLY A 322 -1.29 -33.95 14.75
CA GLY A 322 -0.91 -34.83 13.64
C GLY A 322 -2.07 -35.64 13.05
N GLU A 323 -1.82 -36.36 11.97
CA GLU A 323 -2.80 -37.18 11.23
C GLU A 323 -4.08 -36.42 10.80
N ALA A 324 -3.90 -35.12 10.47
CA ALA A 324 -5.00 -34.26 10.02
C ALA A 324 -5.51 -34.63 8.63
N ASP A 325 -6.82 -34.72 8.47
CA ASP A 325 -7.47 -34.81 7.16
C ASP A 325 -7.37 -33.49 6.43
N ILE A 326 -7.65 -32.39 7.16
CA ILE A 326 -7.62 -31.02 6.65
C ILE A 326 -6.89 -30.13 7.64
N ILE A 327 -6.00 -29.28 7.13
CA ILE A 327 -5.41 -28.17 7.86
C ILE A 327 -5.87 -26.86 7.22
N LEU A 328 -6.36 -25.93 8.02
CA LEU A 328 -6.70 -24.57 7.60
C LEU A 328 -6.08 -23.60 8.59
N THR A 329 -5.17 -22.72 8.12
CA THR A 329 -4.40 -21.91 9.04
C THR A 329 -3.90 -20.59 8.43
N ASN A 330 -3.68 -19.61 9.30
CA ASN A 330 -2.98 -18.36 9.02
C ASN A 330 -1.82 -18.21 10.03
N PRO A 331 -0.64 -18.76 9.74
CA PRO A 331 0.50 -18.70 10.65
C PRO A 331 0.96 -17.27 10.97
N PRO A 332 1.61 -17.05 12.12
CA PRO A 332 2.14 -15.73 12.47
C PRO A 332 3.24 -15.29 11.49
N PHE A 333 3.22 -13.98 11.11
CA PHE A 333 4.20 -13.37 10.21
C PHE A 333 5.31 -12.70 11.03
N ALA A 334 6.28 -13.49 11.49
CA ALA A 334 7.39 -13.00 12.29
C ALA A 334 8.73 -13.35 11.64
N THR A 335 9.52 -12.30 11.36
CA THR A 335 10.85 -12.44 10.82
C THR A 335 11.88 -12.67 11.94
N ILE A 336 12.95 -13.39 11.66
CA ILE A 336 14.04 -13.73 12.62
C ILE A 336 14.59 -12.52 13.40
N LYS A 337 14.52 -11.30 12.84
CA LYS A 337 15.03 -10.08 13.49
C LYS A 337 14.30 -9.71 14.78
N GLY A 338 13.04 -10.10 14.92
CA GLY A 338 12.20 -9.81 16.09
C GLY A 338 12.12 -10.95 17.10
N MET A 339 12.74 -12.09 16.84
CA MET A 339 12.65 -13.30 17.66
C MET A 339 13.67 -13.31 18.79
N LEU A 340 13.34 -14.00 19.89
CA LEU A 340 14.26 -14.33 20.98
C LEU A 340 15.37 -15.26 20.48
N GLN A 341 16.52 -15.30 21.16
CA GLN A 341 17.62 -16.16 20.74
C GLN A 341 17.25 -17.65 20.77
N GLN A 342 16.52 -18.07 21.79
CA GLN A 342 16.03 -19.45 21.94
C GLN A 342 15.10 -19.88 20.78
N GLU A 343 14.23 -18.96 20.30
CA GLU A 343 13.38 -19.22 19.13
C GLU A 343 14.21 -19.39 17.85
N LYS A 344 15.25 -18.57 17.68
CA LYS A 344 16.18 -18.67 16.53
C LYS A 344 16.94 -19.98 16.52
N ASP A 345 17.45 -20.39 17.69
CA ASP A 345 18.21 -21.62 17.84
C ASP A 345 17.31 -22.84 17.56
N PHE A 346 16.08 -22.82 18.07
CA PHE A 346 15.08 -23.84 17.77
C PHE A 346 14.77 -23.94 16.28
N LEU A 347 14.42 -22.83 15.62
CA LEU A 347 14.11 -22.82 14.18
C LEU A 347 15.30 -23.28 13.33
N LYS A 348 16.52 -22.91 13.72
CA LYS A 348 17.73 -23.35 13.04
C LYS A 348 17.97 -24.87 13.17
N ALA A 349 17.65 -25.44 14.32
CA ALA A 349 17.80 -26.87 14.58
C ALA A 349 16.77 -27.73 13.85
N TYR A 350 15.49 -27.33 13.89
CA TYR A 350 14.37 -28.13 13.38
C TYR A 350 13.89 -27.75 11.97
N TYR A 351 14.12 -26.51 11.53
CA TYR A 351 13.67 -25.98 10.23
C TYR A 351 14.80 -25.25 9.49
N PRO A 352 15.94 -25.90 9.21
CA PRO A 352 17.14 -25.24 8.67
C PRO A 352 16.89 -24.51 7.34
N ASP A 353 16.01 -25.02 6.47
CA ASP A 353 15.66 -24.42 5.19
C ASP A 353 14.59 -23.32 5.29
N ALA A 354 13.91 -23.19 6.44
CA ALA A 354 12.76 -22.35 6.67
C ALA A 354 12.90 -21.40 7.88
N ASN A 355 14.09 -21.25 8.46
CA ASN A 355 14.32 -20.57 9.74
C ASN A 355 14.31 -19.03 9.69
N CYS A 356 14.10 -18.41 8.53
CA CYS A 356 14.14 -16.95 8.38
C CYS A 356 12.82 -16.25 8.74
N ASP A 357 11.71 -17.01 8.76
CA ASP A 357 10.36 -16.47 9.00
C ASP A 357 9.44 -17.59 9.51
N THR A 358 8.66 -17.33 10.57
CA THR A 358 7.77 -18.34 11.17
C THR A 358 6.72 -18.88 10.22
N CYS A 359 6.14 -18.02 9.36
CA CYS A 359 5.16 -18.45 8.36
C CYS A 359 5.76 -19.50 7.41
N VAL A 360 7.04 -19.33 7.06
CA VAL A 360 7.75 -20.26 6.18
C VAL A 360 8.09 -21.56 6.93
N SER A 361 8.44 -21.49 8.22
CA SER A 361 8.63 -22.69 9.06
C SER A 361 7.34 -23.52 9.15
N PHE A 362 6.18 -22.89 9.19
CA PHE A 362 4.89 -23.59 9.14
C PHE A 362 4.63 -24.32 7.82
N LEU A 363 5.11 -23.81 6.67
CA LEU A 363 5.01 -24.55 5.39
C LEU A 363 5.73 -25.91 5.45
N ASP A 364 6.82 -25.98 6.20
CA ASP A 364 7.55 -27.23 6.43
C ASP A 364 6.85 -28.12 7.48
N ALA A 365 6.44 -27.55 8.62
CA ALA A 365 5.81 -28.26 9.72
C ALA A 365 4.48 -28.94 9.34
N ILE A 366 3.67 -28.27 8.52
CA ILE A 366 2.34 -28.77 8.07
C ILE A 366 2.45 -30.13 7.39
N TYR A 367 3.56 -30.40 6.67
CA TYR A 367 3.77 -31.71 6.06
C TYR A 367 3.77 -32.86 7.09
N GLY A 368 4.41 -32.63 8.25
CA GLY A 368 4.40 -33.60 9.37
C GLY A 368 3.01 -33.78 10.01
N MET A 369 2.20 -32.71 10.05
CA MET A 369 0.89 -32.72 10.67
C MET A 369 -0.20 -33.38 9.80
N LEU A 370 -0.07 -33.35 8.47
CA LEU A 370 -1.01 -33.96 7.54
C LEU A 370 -0.85 -35.48 7.47
N LYS A 371 -1.96 -36.22 7.42
CA LYS A 371 -1.95 -37.61 6.98
C LYS A 371 -1.64 -37.71 5.47
N LYS A 372 -1.32 -38.89 4.97
CA LYS A 372 -1.16 -39.13 3.52
C LYS A 372 -2.48 -38.83 2.78
N GLY A 373 -2.44 -37.97 1.78
CA GLY A 373 -3.63 -37.47 1.07
C GLY A 373 -4.44 -36.44 1.86
N GLY A 374 -3.91 -35.94 2.96
CA GLY A 374 -4.51 -34.80 3.68
C GLY A 374 -4.27 -33.50 2.94
N ILE A 375 -5.22 -32.55 3.07
CA ILE A 375 -5.23 -31.28 2.32
C ILE A 375 -5.01 -30.10 3.27
N CYS A 376 -4.21 -29.13 2.86
CA CYS A 376 -4.00 -27.89 3.57
C CYS A 376 -4.44 -26.66 2.78
N GLY A 377 -5.20 -25.77 3.42
CA GLY A 377 -5.43 -24.40 3.00
C GLY A 377 -4.70 -23.42 3.91
N ILE A 378 -3.76 -22.68 3.37
CA ILE A 378 -2.89 -21.77 4.15
C ILE A 378 -2.90 -20.34 3.62
N VAL A 379 -2.95 -19.36 4.55
CA VAL A 379 -2.62 -17.95 4.27
C VAL A 379 -1.14 -17.76 4.48
N SER A 380 -0.39 -17.47 3.44
CA SER A 380 1.07 -17.38 3.48
C SER A 380 1.58 -16.02 3.00
N GLN A 381 2.71 -15.58 3.52
CA GLN A 381 3.44 -14.44 2.94
C GLN A 381 4.04 -14.80 1.59
N ASN A 382 4.07 -13.84 0.64
CA ASN A 382 4.59 -14.08 -0.71
C ASN A 382 6.11 -14.16 -0.80
N ALA A 383 6.83 -13.68 0.21
CA ALA A 383 8.29 -13.52 0.16
C ALA A 383 9.04 -14.83 -0.18
N TRP A 384 8.59 -15.96 0.37
CA TRP A 384 9.23 -17.26 0.15
C TRP A 384 9.08 -17.76 -1.30
N MET A 385 8.02 -17.37 -2.00
CA MET A 385 7.80 -17.75 -3.38
C MET A 385 8.81 -17.10 -4.35
N HIS A 386 9.43 -15.97 -3.96
CA HIS A 386 10.26 -15.18 -4.88
C HIS A 386 11.71 -14.97 -4.43
N LEU A 387 12.01 -15.00 -3.10
CA LEU A 387 13.36 -14.71 -2.61
C LEU A 387 14.29 -15.92 -2.73
N LYS A 388 15.56 -15.66 -3.13
CA LYS A 388 16.60 -16.70 -3.28
C LYS A 388 16.88 -17.45 -1.97
N THR A 389 16.77 -16.77 -0.82
CA THR A 389 16.97 -17.37 0.51
C THR A 389 16.03 -18.52 0.80
N PHE A 390 14.89 -18.60 0.11
CA PHE A 390 13.88 -19.64 0.30
C PHE A 390 13.86 -20.69 -0.82
N ARG A 391 14.90 -20.78 -1.65
CA ARG A 391 14.95 -21.73 -2.76
C ARG A 391 14.82 -23.18 -2.28
N ASN A 392 15.53 -23.55 -1.21
CA ASN A 392 15.50 -24.93 -0.70
C ASN A 392 14.09 -25.32 -0.24
N ILE A 393 13.42 -24.44 0.54
CA ILE A 393 12.04 -24.71 0.98
C ILE A 393 11.07 -24.76 -0.18
N ARG A 394 11.23 -23.93 -1.25
CA ARG A 394 10.39 -24.02 -2.44
C ARG A 394 10.56 -25.38 -3.15
N ASN A 395 11.79 -25.82 -3.37
CA ASN A 395 12.07 -27.12 -3.98
C ASN A 395 11.45 -28.26 -3.15
N LYS A 396 11.61 -28.22 -1.83
CA LYS A 396 11.02 -29.17 -0.89
C LYS A 396 9.48 -29.15 -0.99
N PHE A 397 8.88 -27.97 -1.01
CA PHE A 397 7.45 -27.79 -1.09
C PHE A 397 6.85 -28.36 -2.39
N ILE A 398 7.48 -28.07 -3.55
CA ILE A 398 7.04 -28.60 -4.86
C ILE A 398 7.19 -30.13 -4.93
N SER A 399 8.24 -30.69 -4.34
CA SER A 399 8.49 -32.14 -4.38
C SER A 399 7.64 -32.96 -3.41
N GLN A 400 7.12 -32.33 -2.35
CA GLN A 400 6.36 -33.01 -1.29
C GLN A 400 4.85 -32.90 -1.45
N TYR A 401 4.37 -31.84 -2.10
CA TYR A 401 2.95 -31.53 -2.21
C TYR A 401 2.48 -31.54 -3.67
N THR A 402 1.23 -31.94 -3.88
CA THR A 402 0.47 -31.55 -5.06
C THR A 402 -0.18 -30.18 -4.77
N ILE A 403 0.19 -29.16 -5.51
CA ILE A 403 -0.33 -27.81 -5.38
C ILE A 403 -1.57 -27.68 -6.24
N HIS A 404 -2.74 -27.55 -5.64
CA HIS A 404 -4.00 -27.40 -6.39
C HIS A 404 -4.22 -25.95 -6.82
N LYS A 405 -4.10 -25.01 -5.88
CA LYS A 405 -4.43 -23.58 -6.14
C LYS A 405 -3.48 -22.63 -5.46
N ILE A 406 -3.20 -21.52 -6.15
CA ILE A 406 -2.52 -20.34 -5.57
C ILE A 406 -3.31 -19.10 -5.98
N ALA A 407 -3.91 -18.40 -5.00
CA ALA A 407 -4.45 -17.07 -5.21
C ALA A 407 -3.49 -16.02 -4.61
N ASN A 408 -2.73 -15.37 -5.47
CA ASN A 408 -1.76 -14.34 -5.07
C ASN A 408 -2.47 -12.99 -4.91
N LEU A 409 -2.74 -12.61 -3.66
CA LEU A 409 -3.45 -11.37 -3.33
C LEU A 409 -2.52 -10.14 -3.31
N GLY A 410 -1.24 -10.33 -3.04
CA GLY A 410 -0.30 -9.22 -2.91
C GLY A 410 -0.58 -8.34 -1.69
N SER A 411 -0.27 -7.04 -1.81
CA SER A 411 -0.50 -6.04 -0.77
C SER A 411 -1.97 -5.60 -0.70
N GLY A 412 -2.37 -5.03 0.46
CA GLY A 412 -3.72 -4.48 0.65
C GLY A 412 -4.83 -5.52 0.74
N ALA A 413 -4.50 -6.75 1.16
CA ALA A 413 -5.45 -7.83 1.35
C ALA A 413 -6.22 -7.75 2.68
N PHE A 414 -5.75 -7.01 3.68
CA PHE A 414 -6.40 -6.84 4.97
C PHE A 414 -7.03 -5.46 5.10
N PHE A 415 -8.23 -5.39 5.70
CA PHE A 415 -8.96 -4.12 5.90
C PHE A 415 -8.25 -3.16 6.87
N ASP A 416 -7.65 -3.69 7.94
CA ASP A 416 -7.10 -2.90 9.06
C ASP A 416 -5.58 -2.68 8.98
N LEU A 417 -4.89 -3.26 7.99
CA LEU A 417 -3.45 -3.08 7.78
C LEU A 417 -3.17 -2.07 6.65
N SER A 418 -2.25 -1.15 6.89
CA SER A 418 -1.72 -0.33 5.80
C SER A 418 -1.01 -1.23 4.80
N GLY A 419 -1.40 -1.14 3.52
CA GLY A 419 -1.13 -2.09 2.44
C GLY A 419 0.32 -2.45 2.15
N GLU A 420 1.30 -1.86 2.83
CA GLU A 420 2.72 -2.07 2.56
C GLU A 420 3.35 -3.21 3.37
N LYS A 421 2.71 -3.66 4.45
CA LYS A 421 3.34 -4.57 5.43
C LYS A 421 3.03 -6.04 5.24
N SER A 422 2.02 -6.41 4.45
CA SER A 422 1.64 -7.80 4.26
C SER A 422 1.26 -8.11 2.81
N ASN A 423 2.17 -8.76 2.09
CA ASN A 423 1.88 -9.40 0.80
C ASN A 423 1.54 -10.86 1.08
N VAL A 424 0.34 -11.28 0.74
CA VAL A 424 -0.15 -12.63 1.06
C VAL A 424 -0.70 -13.37 -0.14
N SER A 425 -0.64 -14.69 -0.05
CA SER A 425 -1.29 -15.64 -0.94
C SER A 425 -2.10 -16.65 -0.18
N LEU A 426 -3.16 -17.14 -0.81
CA LEU A 426 -3.96 -18.27 -0.36
C LEU A 426 -3.51 -19.48 -1.16
N ILE A 427 -3.10 -20.55 -0.49
CA ILE A 427 -2.52 -21.73 -1.13
C ILE A 427 -3.29 -22.96 -0.67
N VAL A 428 -3.63 -23.84 -1.62
CA VAL A 428 -4.27 -25.13 -1.34
C VAL A 428 -3.37 -26.24 -1.88
N VAL A 429 -2.94 -27.12 -0.97
CA VAL A 429 -2.02 -28.23 -1.27
C VAL A 429 -2.49 -29.54 -0.65
N GLU A 430 -2.10 -30.65 -1.25
CA GLU A 430 -2.33 -32.00 -0.76
C GLU A 430 -1.01 -32.71 -0.47
N LYS A 431 -0.93 -33.44 0.63
CA LYS A 431 0.22 -34.31 0.97
C LYS A 431 0.25 -35.55 0.08
N LYS A 432 0.57 -35.33 -1.18
CA LYS A 432 0.71 -36.31 -2.24
C LYS A 432 1.59 -35.66 -3.32
N CYS A 433 2.44 -36.43 -3.95
CA CYS A 433 3.21 -35.96 -5.10
C CYS A 433 2.62 -36.59 -6.36
N GLU A 434 2.06 -35.77 -7.26
CA GLU A 434 1.57 -36.22 -8.59
C GLU A 434 2.52 -35.71 -9.66
N ALA A 435 2.95 -36.63 -10.54
CA ALA A 435 3.64 -36.26 -11.77
C ALA A 435 2.63 -35.54 -12.69
N ASN A 436 3.05 -34.44 -13.34
CA ASN A 436 2.23 -33.69 -14.32
C ASN A 436 1.01 -32.95 -13.72
N ASN A 437 1.10 -32.52 -12.46
CA ASN A 437 0.05 -31.70 -11.86
C ASN A 437 0.00 -30.30 -12.48
N GLU A 438 -1.21 -29.82 -12.80
CA GLU A 438 -1.50 -28.45 -13.18
C GLU A 438 -1.96 -27.64 -11.96
N VAL A 439 -1.26 -26.55 -11.67
CA VAL A 439 -1.60 -25.61 -10.59
C VAL A 439 -2.53 -24.54 -11.13
N GLU A 440 -3.68 -24.35 -10.50
CA GLU A 440 -4.58 -23.23 -10.79
C GLU A 440 -4.11 -21.95 -10.08
N VAL A 441 -3.64 -20.97 -10.84
CA VAL A 441 -3.09 -19.71 -10.31
C VAL A 441 -4.00 -18.52 -10.62
N LEU A 442 -4.31 -17.73 -9.60
CA LEU A 442 -5.06 -16.47 -9.71
C LEU A 442 -4.20 -15.32 -9.18
N ASN A 443 -3.67 -14.50 -10.07
CA ASN A 443 -2.83 -13.37 -9.69
C ASN A 443 -3.62 -12.07 -9.58
N LEU A 444 -3.88 -11.61 -8.34
CA LEU A 444 -4.71 -10.45 -8.00
C LEU A 444 -3.89 -9.27 -7.45
N THR A 445 -2.57 -9.30 -7.54
CA THR A 445 -1.67 -8.34 -6.87
C THR A 445 -1.93 -6.88 -7.25
N THR A 446 -2.39 -6.63 -8.47
CA THR A 446 -2.60 -5.28 -9.02
C THR A 446 -4.01 -4.73 -8.79
N LEU A 447 -4.94 -5.56 -8.34
CA LEU A 447 -6.34 -5.17 -8.19
C LEU A 447 -6.61 -4.49 -6.84
N PRO A 448 -7.59 -3.57 -6.76
CA PRO A 448 -8.09 -3.07 -5.50
C PRO A 448 -8.84 -4.17 -4.71
N LEU A 449 -8.90 -4.03 -3.38
CA LEU A 449 -9.44 -5.08 -2.49
C LEU A 449 -10.85 -5.56 -2.88
N LYS A 450 -11.74 -4.66 -3.26
CA LYS A 450 -13.11 -5.01 -3.69
C LYS A 450 -13.10 -5.97 -4.88
N GLU A 451 -12.29 -5.68 -5.89
CA GLU A 451 -12.18 -6.53 -7.09
C GLU A 451 -11.50 -7.87 -6.76
N LYS A 452 -10.50 -7.89 -5.85
CA LYS A 452 -9.90 -9.14 -5.36
C LYS A 452 -10.97 -10.06 -4.76
N ILE A 453 -11.82 -9.51 -3.88
CA ILE A 453 -12.91 -10.26 -3.24
C ILE A 453 -13.91 -10.80 -4.28
N GLU A 454 -14.30 -9.97 -5.25
CA GLU A 454 -15.22 -10.38 -6.31
C GLU A 454 -14.65 -11.50 -7.18
N LYS A 455 -13.38 -11.39 -7.58
CA LYS A 455 -12.68 -12.43 -8.37
C LYS A 455 -12.57 -13.77 -7.60
N LEU A 456 -12.20 -13.71 -6.31
CA LEU A 456 -12.13 -14.89 -5.45
C LEU A 456 -13.50 -15.58 -5.30
N LYS A 457 -14.58 -14.81 -5.17
CA LYS A 457 -15.95 -15.35 -5.07
C LYS A 457 -16.42 -16.02 -6.34
N ARG A 458 -16.12 -15.41 -7.50
CA ARG A 458 -16.49 -15.99 -8.81
C ARG A 458 -15.74 -17.28 -9.09
N GLY A 459 -14.47 -17.36 -8.71
CA GLY A 459 -13.63 -18.55 -8.96
C GLY A 459 -13.35 -18.77 -10.44
N GLU A 460 -13.24 -17.70 -11.22
CA GLU A 460 -12.99 -17.68 -12.65
C GLU A 460 -11.61 -17.09 -12.96
N ASP A 461 -11.16 -17.24 -14.21
CA ASP A 461 -9.90 -16.67 -14.72
C ASP A 461 -8.62 -17.28 -14.09
N TYR A 462 -8.64 -18.54 -13.69
CA TYR A 462 -7.43 -19.25 -13.27
C TYR A 462 -6.51 -19.54 -14.46
N LEU A 463 -5.24 -19.19 -14.25
CA LEU A 463 -4.17 -19.62 -15.11
C LEU A 463 -3.74 -21.03 -14.68
N LYS A 464 -3.64 -21.97 -15.60
CA LYS A 464 -3.12 -23.32 -15.35
C LYS A 464 -1.65 -23.39 -15.71
N ILE A 465 -0.83 -23.80 -14.76
CA ILE A 465 0.63 -23.88 -14.88
C ILE A 465 1.06 -25.27 -14.42
N GLU A 466 1.89 -25.97 -15.18
CA GLU A 466 2.48 -27.22 -14.73
C GLU A 466 3.33 -26.99 -13.48
N GLN A 467 3.14 -27.81 -12.44
CA GLN A 467 3.87 -27.69 -11.18
C GLN A 467 5.39 -27.82 -11.36
N SER A 468 5.84 -28.62 -12.30
CA SER A 468 7.25 -28.86 -12.63
C SER A 468 7.99 -27.60 -13.07
N VAL A 469 7.27 -26.65 -13.72
CA VAL A 469 7.84 -25.39 -14.22
C VAL A 469 7.46 -24.16 -13.38
N LEU A 470 6.75 -24.37 -12.26
CA LEU A 470 6.31 -23.28 -11.39
C LEU A 470 7.47 -22.51 -10.75
N ASP A 471 8.57 -23.22 -10.34
CA ASP A 471 9.77 -22.58 -9.77
C ASP A 471 10.78 -22.24 -10.87
N GLY A 472 10.73 -21.03 -11.34
CA GLY A 472 11.71 -20.49 -12.26
C GLY A 472 13.01 -20.06 -11.55
N PRO A 473 13.97 -19.50 -12.30
CA PRO A 473 15.25 -19.00 -11.75
C PRO A 473 15.10 -17.98 -10.62
N ASN A 474 13.97 -17.31 -10.56
CA ASN A 474 13.65 -16.20 -9.65
C ASN A 474 12.51 -16.51 -8.67
N GLY A 475 12.16 -17.78 -8.49
CA GLY A 475 11.05 -18.25 -7.71
C GLY A 475 9.81 -18.54 -8.56
N PHE A 476 8.64 -18.63 -7.91
CA PHE A 476 7.41 -18.97 -8.59
C PHE A 476 7.07 -17.98 -9.70
N ASP A 477 6.91 -18.50 -10.89
CA ASP A 477 6.52 -17.74 -12.06
C ASP A 477 5.01 -17.95 -12.32
N PHE A 478 4.23 -16.91 -12.04
CA PHE A 478 2.77 -16.88 -12.27
C PHE A 478 2.40 -16.36 -13.65
N THR A 479 3.37 -16.20 -14.53
CA THR A 479 3.14 -15.94 -15.94
C THR A 479 3.12 -17.29 -16.68
N LYS A 480 2.15 -17.48 -17.58
CA LYS A 480 2.35 -18.53 -18.58
C LYS A 480 3.64 -18.21 -19.31
N ARG A 481 4.65 -19.07 -19.23
CA ARG A 481 5.78 -19.05 -20.18
C ARG A 481 5.30 -19.25 -21.63
N GLY A 482 4.07 -18.95 -21.96
CA GLY A 482 3.44 -19.00 -23.25
C GLY A 482 2.72 -17.70 -23.62
N THR A 483 2.64 -16.71 -22.71
CA THR A 483 2.02 -15.42 -23.04
C THR A 483 3.03 -14.38 -23.52
N LEU A 484 4.34 -14.61 -23.33
CA LEU A 484 5.41 -13.83 -23.92
C LEU A 484 6.46 -14.82 -24.47
N ASN A 485 6.08 -15.62 -25.48
CA ASN A 485 6.99 -16.60 -26.13
C ASN A 485 8.28 -15.97 -26.64
N ALA A 486 8.20 -14.71 -27.03
CA ALA A 486 9.31 -13.90 -27.49
C ALA A 486 10.46 -13.75 -26.48
N ILE A 487 10.17 -13.87 -25.18
CA ILE A 487 11.14 -13.59 -24.10
C ILE A 487 11.76 -14.87 -23.55
N SER A 488 11.09 -16.02 -23.67
CA SER A 488 11.60 -17.30 -23.23
C SER A 488 12.85 -17.77 -23.99
N SER A 489 13.14 -17.12 -25.12
CA SER A 489 14.31 -17.40 -25.96
C SER A 489 15.58 -16.60 -25.59
N SER A 490 15.50 -15.64 -24.66
CA SER A 490 16.69 -14.87 -24.23
C SER A 490 17.53 -15.68 -23.24
N GLU A 491 18.76 -16.04 -23.65
CA GLU A 491 19.71 -16.78 -22.81
C GLU A 491 20.43 -15.86 -21.80
N GLU A 492 20.48 -14.52 -22.03
CA GLU A 492 21.22 -13.54 -21.23
C GLU A 492 20.29 -12.70 -20.35
N LEU A 493 20.71 -12.46 -19.11
CA LEU A 493 19.98 -11.61 -18.15
C LEU A 493 20.70 -10.28 -17.96
N TYR A 494 19.97 -9.24 -17.57
CA TYR A 494 20.53 -7.89 -17.39
C TYR A 494 21.72 -7.85 -16.43
N LYS A 495 21.78 -8.73 -15.41
CA LYS A 495 22.92 -8.86 -14.49
C LYS A 495 24.22 -9.27 -15.17
N ASP A 496 24.18 -9.86 -16.38
CA ASP A 496 25.34 -10.36 -17.12
C ASP A 496 25.98 -9.26 -17.97
N VAL A 497 25.25 -8.15 -18.20
CA VAL A 497 25.67 -6.98 -19.00
C VAL A 497 25.72 -5.66 -18.21
N ALA A 498 25.11 -5.62 -17.02
CA ALA A 498 25.14 -4.47 -16.12
C ALA A 498 25.00 -4.92 -14.66
N VAL A 499 25.41 -4.08 -13.72
CA VAL A 499 25.36 -4.36 -12.27
C VAL A 499 24.47 -3.32 -11.59
N PRO A 500 23.18 -3.64 -11.35
CA PRO A 500 22.34 -2.85 -10.47
C PRO A 500 22.82 -2.99 -9.01
N MET A 501 23.00 -1.87 -8.31
CA MET A 501 23.64 -1.81 -7.00
C MET A 501 22.84 -1.01 -6.00
N GLN A 502 22.67 -1.52 -4.78
CA GLN A 502 22.09 -0.77 -3.69
C GLN A 502 23.06 0.34 -3.23
N GLY A 503 22.53 1.54 -3.00
CA GLY A 503 23.29 2.67 -2.50
C GLY A 503 23.58 2.61 -0.99
N THR A 504 24.32 3.60 -0.53
CA THR A 504 24.67 3.82 0.87
C THR A 504 23.42 4.10 1.71
N SER A 505 23.31 3.47 2.89
CA SER A 505 22.26 3.76 3.88
C SER A 505 22.73 4.85 4.83
N THR A 506 22.00 5.97 4.89
CA THR A 506 22.38 7.13 5.71
C THR A 506 22.17 6.94 7.21
N GLY A 507 21.30 6.00 7.62
CA GLY A 507 20.92 5.82 9.03
C GLY A 507 20.00 6.92 9.57
N ASN A 508 20.18 8.17 9.16
CA ASN A 508 19.40 9.34 9.57
C ASN A 508 19.23 10.32 8.38
N ALA A 509 18.35 9.97 7.45
CA ALA A 509 18.10 10.79 6.28
C ALA A 509 17.53 12.19 6.62
N LYS A 510 16.82 12.32 7.76
CA LYS A 510 16.19 13.60 8.16
C LYS A 510 17.24 14.70 8.44
N GLU A 511 18.38 14.32 8.97
CA GLU A 511 19.47 15.26 9.33
C GLU A 511 20.57 15.33 8.25
N LEU A 512 20.75 14.23 7.51
CA LEU A 512 21.87 14.13 6.57
C LEU A 512 21.50 14.36 5.11
N VAL A 513 20.23 14.47 4.76
CA VAL A 513 19.78 14.71 3.37
C VAL A 513 19.00 16.01 3.32
N GLY A 514 19.41 16.92 2.48
CA GLY A 514 18.78 18.22 2.24
C GLY A 514 18.69 18.53 0.74
N TYR A 515 18.32 19.77 0.43
CA TYR A 515 18.30 20.27 -0.94
C TYR A 515 19.56 21.10 -1.22
N PHE A 516 20.03 21.13 -2.48
CA PHE A 516 21.26 21.83 -2.82
C PHE A 516 21.21 23.33 -2.50
N TRP A 517 20.03 23.95 -2.59
CA TRP A 517 19.86 25.39 -2.28
C TRP A 517 19.93 25.72 -0.78
N GLU A 518 19.78 24.72 0.10
CA GLU A 518 19.96 24.90 1.55
C GLU A 518 21.44 24.88 1.96
N HIS A 519 22.27 24.12 1.21
CA HIS A 519 23.65 23.80 1.57
C HIS A 519 24.66 24.22 0.48
N PHE A 520 24.29 25.19 -0.33
CA PHE A 520 25.13 25.63 -1.43
C PHE A 520 26.45 26.27 -0.91
N GLY A 521 27.59 25.75 -1.40
CA GLY A 521 28.92 26.20 -0.97
C GLY A 521 29.44 25.58 0.32
N GLU A 522 28.70 24.69 0.96
CA GLU A 522 29.15 23.89 2.11
C GLU A 522 29.95 22.68 1.60
N GLU A 523 31.27 22.59 1.89
CA GLU A 523 32.17 21.56 1.35
C GLU A 523 31.81 20.13 1.81
N ASP A 524 31.17 19.99 2.97
CA ASP A 524 30.76 18.70 3.53
C ASP A 524 29.58 18.08 2.79
N TRP A 525 28.87 18.86 1.95
CA TRP A 525 27.65 18.40 1.27
C TRP A 525 27.94 18.09 -0.19
N VAL A 526 27.53 16.90 -0.62
CA VAL A 526 27.73 16.42 -2.00
C VAL A 526 26.38 16.12 -2.67
N SER A 527 26.31 16.33 -3.99
CA SER A 527 25.13 15.99 -4.77
C SER A 527 24.83 14.49 -4.70
N VAL A 528 23.54 14.14 -4.54
CA VAL A 528 23.13 12.75 -4.32
C VAL A 528 21.88 12.37 -5.11
N SER A 529 21.86 11.18 -5.67
CA SER A 529 20.62 10.55 -6.12
C SER A 529 19.87 9.99 -4.92
N ASN A 530 18.80 10.69 -4.53
CA ASN A 530 17.97 10.33 -3.35
C ASN A 530 16.71 9.53 -3.71
N GLY A 531 16.34 9.42 -4.98
CA GLY A 531 15.04 8.85 -5.36
C GLY A 531 13.87 9.76 -4.95
N GLY A 532 12.75 9.16 -4.54
CA GLY A 532 11.62 9.93 -3.98
C GLY A 532 10.64 10.52 -5.00
N GLY A 533 10.68 10.07 -6.26
CA GLY A 533 9.77 10.49 -7.33
C GLY A 533 9.82 9.56 -8.53
N TYR A 534 8.94 9.80 -9.50
CA TYR A 534 9.00 9.14 -10.80
C TYR A 534 9.53 10.11 -11.85
N CYS A 535 10.69 9.83 -12.38
CA CYS A 535 11.34 10.62 -13.40
C CYS A 535 12.25 9.74 -14.25
N ARG A 536 12.03 9.74 -15.57
CA ARG A 536 12.83 9.01 -16.55
C ARG A 536 13.85 9.97 -17.20
N TRP A 537 14.88 9.42 -17.80
CA TRP A 537 15.90 10.07 -18.61
C TRP A 537 16.83 11.02 -17.84
N GLN A 538 16.32 12.10 -17.27
CA GLN A 538 17.07 13.12 -16.52
C GLN A 538 16.18 13.78 -15.47
N GLY A 539 16.72 14.09 -14.27
CA GLY A 539 16.01 14.81 -13.19
C GLY A 539 16.16 14.17 -11.80
N LEU A 540 15.40 14.66 -10.81
CA LEU A 540 15.51 14.32 -9.38
C LEU A 540 16.95 14.49 -8.86
N ASN A 541 17.60 15.56 -9.26
CA ASN A 541 19.00 15.91 -8.92
C ASN A 541 19.09 17.15 -8.02
N ASP A 542 18.04 17.40 -7.24
CA ASP A 542 17.92 18.52 -6.30
C ASP A 542 18.42 18.22 -4.89
N SER A 543 18.78 16.97 -4.61
CA SER A 543 19.19 16.55 -3.28
C SER A 543 20.69 16.56 -3.08
N VAL A 544 21.09 16.86 -1.84
CA VAL A 544 22.48 16.75 -1.35
C VAL A 544 22.51 15.92 -0.08
N VAL A 545 23.67 15.33 0.22
CA VAL A 545 23.89 14.57 1.44
C VAL A 545 25.14 15.06 2.15
N LYS A 546 25.06 15.17 3.48
CA LYS A 546 26.21 15.52 4.31
C LYS A 546 27.17 14.34 4.37
N TRP A 547 28.23 14.42 3.56
CA TRP A 547 29.18 13.34 3.33
C TRP A 547 30.47 13.51 4.15
N GLY A 548 31.08 14.69 4.07
CA GLY A 548 32.39 14.97 4.64
C GLY A 548 33.50 14.12 4.01
N LYS A 549 34.57 13.92 4.76
CA LYS A 549 35.69 13.10 4.28
C LYS A 549 35.33 11.62 4.37
N ASP A 550 35.35 10.93 3.22
CA ASP A 550 35.11 9.47 3.13
C ASP A 550 33.77 8.98 3.76
N GLY A 551 32.76 9.84 3.82
CA GLY A 551 31.46 9.51 4.38
C GLY A 551 31.40 9.45 5.91
N GLU A 552 32.25 10.26 6.60
CA GLU A 552 32.38 10.26 8.05
C GLU A 552 31.07 10.57 8.78
N TYR A 553 30.26 11.53 8.29
CA TYR A 553 28.97 11.86 8.91
C TYR A 553 27.97 10.70 8.83
N ILE A 554 28.01 9.92 7.74
CA ILE A 554 27.19 8.73 7.60
C ILE A 554 27.69 7.59 8.50
N LYS A 555 29.01 7.36 8.55
CA LYS A 555 29.61 6.34 9.42
C LYS A 555 29.25 6.53 10.90
N ALA A 556 29.10 7.79 11.33
CA ALA A 556 28.73 8.12 12.71
C ALA A 556 27.29 7.77 13.09
N GLN A 557 26.41 7.50 12.11
CA GLN A 557 25.00 7.24 12.38
C GLN A 557 24.71 5.77 12.70
N LYS A 558 23.89 5.53 13.71
CA LYS A 558 23.41 4.18 14.06
C LYS A 558 22.54 3.60 12.91
N GLY A 559 22.88 2.41 12.45
CA GLY A 559 22.13 1.73 11.40
C GLY A 559 22.49 2.18 9.97
N SER A 560 23.52 3.02 9.82
CA SER A 560 24.11 3.37 8.54
C SER A 560 24.91 2.21 7.94
N ALA A 561 25.13 2.27 6.64
CA ALA A 561 26.05 1.34 5.96
C ALA A 561 26.58 1.99 4.68
N LEU A 562 27.90 2.15 4.58
CA LEU A 562 28.52 2.54 3.33
C LEU A 562 28.52 1.35 2.36
N ARG A 563 27.87 1.52 1.20
CA ARG A 563 27.80 0.47 0.19
C ARG A 563 28.27 0.99 -1.14
N ASN A 564 29.01 0.18 -1.86
CA ASN A 564 29.40 0.40 -3.24
C ASN A 564 30.15 1.72 -3.53
N VAL A 565 30.76 2.36 -2.52
CA VAL A 565 31.47 3.64 -2.61
C VAL A 565 32.52 3.65 -3.74
N LYS A 566 33.27 2.56 -3.92
CA LYS A 566 34.28 2.39 -4.98
C LYS A 566 33.73 2.42 -6.42
N TYR A 567 32.39 2.42 -6.55
CA TYR A 567 31.71 2.44 -7.84
C TYR A 567 31.00 3.77 -8.13
N PHE A 568 31.00 4.75 -7.22
CA PHE A 568 30.32 6.02 -7.45
C PHE A 568 30.74 6.67 -8.77
N SER A 569 32.05 6.80 -9.03
CA SER A 569 32.58 7.35 -10.29
C SER A 569 32.47 6.43 -11.52
N LYS A 570 32.00 5.19 -11.36
CA LYS A 570 31.87 4.18 -12.42
C LYS A 570 30.43 3.82 -12.73
N THR A 571 29.48 4.54 -12.15
CA THR A 571 28.05 4.31 -12.28
C THR A 571 27.47 5.34 -13.25
N GLN A 572 26.69 4.89 -14.22
CA GLN A 572 26.15 5.74 -15.29
C GLN A 572 24.69 6.13 -15.05
N MET A 573 23.93 5.28 -14.38
CA MET A 573 22.49 5.44 -14.22
C MET A 573 22.05 5.20 -12.79
N VAL A 574 20.90 5.79 -12.44
CA VAL A 574 20.22 5.63 -11.15
C VAL A 574 18.72 5.47 -11.35
N PHE A 575 18.06 4.89 -10.35
CA PHE A 575 16.61 4.75 -10.33
C PHE A 575 16.03 5.05 -8.94
N SER A 576 14.74 5.32 -8.87
CA SER A 576 14.05 5.44 -7.57
C SER A 576 13.62 4.06 -7.09
N ASP A 577 14.04 3.67 -5.88
CA ASP A 577 13.74 2.34 -5.32
C ASP A 577 12.29 2.19 -4.85
N THR A 578 11.60 3.29 -4.58
CA THR A 578 10.26 3.28 -4.00
C THR A 578 9.30 4.17 -4.78
N GLY A 579 8.16 3.61 -5.19
CA GLY A 579 7.09 4.35 -5.85
C GLY A 579 6.00 3.47 -6.43
N THR A 580 4.80 4.03 -6.63
CA THR A 580 3.66 3.31 -7.22
C THR A 580 3.65 3.32 -8.74
N ALA A 581 4.44 4.23 -9.35
CA ALA A 581 4.43 4.46 -10.80
C ALA A 581 5.30 3.45 -11.58
N GLY A 582 6.17 2.70 -10.91
CA GLY A 582 7.02 1.67 -11.52
C GLY A 582 8.48 2.07 -11.70
N LEU A 583 9.21 1.29 -12.51
CA LEU A 583 10.62 1.54 -12.81
C LEU A 583 10.79 2.87 -13.55
N ASN A 584 11.77 3.65 -13.12
CA ASN A 584 12.17 4.91 -13.74
C ASN A 584 13.68 5.06 -13.61
N VAL A 585 14.36 5.18 -14.73
CA VAL A 585 15.82 5.24 -14.77
C VAL A 585 16.28 6.55 -15.42
N ARG A 586 17.34 7.14 -14.86
CA ARG A 586 17.90 8.41 -15.31
C ARG A 586 19.41 8.40 -15.27
N VAL A 587 20.01 9.29 -16.02
CA VAL A 587 21.46 9.48 -16.04
C VAL A 587 21.92 9.99 -14.66
N LEU A 588 22.99 9.44 -14.14
CA LEU A 588 23.70 9.96 -12.96
C LEU A 588 24.63 11.10 -13.40
N LEU A 589 24.53 12.24 -12.71
CA LEU A 589 25.39 13.38 -13.00
C LEU A 589 26.84 13.14 -12.56
N ASN A 590 27.79 13.78 -13.22
CA ASN A 590 29.17 13.78 -12.79
C ASN A 590 29.28 14.30 -11.34
N ASN A 591 30.10 13.65 -10.52
CA ASN A 591 30.29 13.95 -9.10
C ASN A 591 29.05 13.75 -8.21
N GLN A 592 28.01 13.12 -8.72
CA GLN A 592 26.86 12.72 -7.92
C GLN A 592 27.06 11.32 -7.35
N ILE A 593 26.78 11.13 -6.07
CA ILE A 593 26.77 9.81 -5.43
C ILE A 593 25.34 9.26 -5.37
N PHE A 594 25.16 8.00 -4.94
CA PHE A 594 23.86 7.39 -4.82
C PHE A 594 23.66 6.70 -3.46
N ILE A 595 22.47 6.88 -2.89
CA ILE A 595 22.05 6.31 -1.60
C ILE A 595 20.96 5.25 -1.79
N ALA A 596 20.54 4.63 -0.70
CA ALA A 596 19.66 3.45 -0.72
C ALA A 596 18.32 3.70 -1.43
N SER A 597 17.76 4.92 -1.35
CA SER A 597 16.52 5.31 -2.02
C SER A 597 16.66 5.64 -3.51
N GLY A 598 17.88 5.89 -3.97
CA GLY A 598 18.21 6.17 -5.37
C GLY A 598 19.35 5.28 -5.90
N PRO A 599 19.19 3.94 -5.94
CA PRO A 599 20.25 2.99 -6.27
C PRO A 599 20.87 3.21 -7.64
N GLY A 600 22.12 2.73 -7.81
CA GLY A 600 22.90 2.90 -9.02
C GLY A 600 22.88 1.69 -9.95
N ILE A 601 23.17 1.91 -11.23
CA ILE A 601 23.36 0.88 -12.24
C ILE A 601 24.67 1.14 -12.98
N ARG A 602 25.58 0.20 -12.97
CA ARG A 602 26.85 0.23 -13.70
C ARG A 602 26.78 -0.68 -14.92
N VAL A 603 26.90 -0.12 -16.10
CA VAL A 603 26.98 -0.85 -17.37
C VAL A 603 28.35 -1.49 -17.50
N THR A 604 28.41 -2.75 -17.95
CA THR A 604 29.64 -3.51 -18.15
C THR A 604 29.85 -3.95 -19.59
N LYS A 605 28.79 -4.10 -20.38
CA LYS A 605 28.81 -4.43 -21.79
C LYS A 605 27.83 -3.54 -22.56
N GLY A 606 28.08 -3.19 -23.79
CA GLY A 606 27.19 -2.44 -24.64
C GLY A 606 27.19 -0.92 -24.36
N ASN A 607 26.18 -0.23 -24.85
CA ASN A 607 26.04 1.22 -24.76
C ASN A 607 25.10 1.66 -23.63
N GLU A 608 25.55 2.59 -22.79
CA GLU A 608 24.80 3.04 -21.60
C GLU A 608 23.42 3.65 -21.95
N TYR A 609 23.31 4.37 -23.08
CA TYR A 609 22.04 4.95 -23.50
C TYR A 609 21.08 3.91 -24.09
N ALA A 610 21.59 2.86 -24.74
CA ALA A 610 20.76 1.74 -25.15
C ALA A 610 20.20 0.98 -23.92
N HIS A 611 20.99 0.81 -22.86
CA HIS A 611 20.52 0.31 -21.57
C HIS A 611 19.47 1.24 -20.95
N LEU A 612 19.67 2.55 -21.00
CA LEU A 612 18.72 3.54 -20.49
C LEU A 612 17.38 3.46 -21.24
N ALA A 613 17.39 3.27 -22.56
CA ALA A 613 16.20 3.04 -23.38
C ALA A 613 15.45 1.79 -22.93
N LEU A 614 16.14 0.65 -22.83
CA LEU A 614 15.55 -0.60 -22.37
C LEU A 614 14.90 -0.46 -21.00
N LEU A 615 15.59 0.12 -20.03
CA LEU A 615 15.11 0.23 -18.65
C LEU A 615 13.95 1.22 -18.49
N ASN A 616 13.79 2.19 -19.39
CA ASN A 616 12.64 3.10 -19.42
C ASN A 616 11.51 2.62 -20.32
N SER A 617 11.65 1.46 -21.00
CA SER A 617 10.60 0.85 -21.79
C SER A 617 9.47 0.26 -20.94
N ARG A 618 8.29 0.13 -21.52
CA ARG A 618 7.15 -0.55 -20.89
C ARG A 618 7.44 -2.04 -20.63
N LEU A 619 8.30 -2.65 -21.44
CA LEU A 619 8.75 -4.02 -21.22
C LEU A 619 9.49 -4.19 -19.91
N ALA A 620 10.48 -3.35 -19.63
CA ALA A 620 11.23 -3.39 -18.37
C ALA A 620 10.31 -3.08 -17.16
N ALA A 621 9.40 -2.11 -17.31
CA ALA A 621 8.40 -1.78 -16.30
C ALA A 621 7.49 -2.99 -15.98
N TYR A 622 7.08 -3.72 -17.02
CA TYR A 622 6.26 -4.93 -16.88
C TYR A 622 7.00 -6.03 -16.10
N PHE A 623 8.24 -6.33 -16.47
CA PHE A 623 9.05 -7.34 -15.77
C PHE A 623 9.26 -7.01 -14.30
N VAL A 624 9.69 -5.77 -14.03
CA VAL A 624 9.91 -5.35 -12.64
C VAL A 624 8.62 -5.42 -11.83
N ARG A 625 7.47 -5.07 -12.42
CA ARG A 625 6.17 -5.14 -11.74
C ARG A 625 5.74 -6.56 -11.40
N ILE A 626 5.99 -7.52 -12.28
CA ILE A 626 5.71 -8.93 -12.03
C ILE A 626 6.62 -9.47 -10.91
N MET A 627 7.91 -9.16 -10.98
CA MET A 627 8.90 -9.66 -10.03
C MET A 627 8.82 -8.97 -8.66
N SER A 628 8.40 -7.70 -8.62
CA SER A 628 8.27 -6.92 -7.39
C SER A 628 6.84 -6.43 -7.18
N PRO A 629 5.97 -7.21 -6.55
CA PRO A 629 4.63 -6.76 -6.19
C PRO A 629 4.63 -5.71 -5.06
N LYS A 630 5.80 -5.37 -4.53
CA LYS A 630 6.01 -4.33 -3.51
C LYS A 630 6.19 -2.95 -4.16
N LEU A 631 6.02 -1.90 -3.36
CA LEU A 631 6.35 -0.52 -3.77
C LEU A 631 7.86 -0.29 -3.95
N THR A 632 8.68 -1.18 -3.39
CA THR A 632 10.14 -1.06 -3.43
C THR A 632 10.71 -1.95 -4.53
N ILE A 633 11.43 -1.34 -5.47
CA ILE A 633 12.16 -2.00 -6.56
C ILE A 633 13.58 -2.30 -6.09
N ALA A 634 13.86 -3.55 -5.76
CA ALA A 634 15.21 -3.94 -5.40
C ALA A 634 16.10 -4.07 -6.65
N ALA A 635 17.37 -3.67 -6.52
CA ALA A 635 18.37 -3.77 -7.60
C ALA A 635 18.47 -5.19 -8.21
N GLY A 636 18.27 -6.23 -7.40
CA GLY A 636 18.27 -7.62 -7.85
C GLY A 636 17.16 -7.97 -8.85
N TYR A 637 16.02 -7.30 -8.81
CA TYR A 637 14.93 -7.53 -9.78
C TYR A 637 15.28 -6.98 -11.16
N ILE A 638 15.90 -5.80 -11.22
CA ILE A 638 16.39 -5.23 -12.49
C ILE A 638 17.37 -6.19 -13.15
N GLY A 639 18.29 -6.81 -12.37
CA GLY A 639 19.25 -7.79 -12.88
C GLY A 639 18.65 -9.05 -13.50
N GLN A 640 17.34 -9.28 -13.36
CA GLN A 640 16.64 -10.45 -13.90
C GLN A 640 15.89 -10.15 -15.22
N ILE A 641 15.89 -8.91 -15.69
CA ILE A 641 15.28 -8.56 -16.98
C ILE A 641 16.01 -9.32 -18.08
N PRO A 642 15.33 -10.10 -18.94
CA PRO A 642 15.93 -10.74 -20.10
C PRO A 642 16.46 -9.70 -21.09
N VAL A 643 17.65 -9.92 -21.64
CA VAL A 643 18.29 -9.02 -22.59
C VAL A 643 18.94 -9.77 -23.74
N ASN A 644 19.17 -9.08 -24.84
CA ASN A 644 19.97 -9.57 -25.95
C ASN A 644 20.89 -8.47 -26.49
N GLU A 645 21.91 -8.86 -27.24
CA GLU A 645 22.95 -7.95 -27.77
C GLU A 645 22.37 -6.90 -28.72
N LYS A 646 21.36 -7.23 -29.52
CA LYS A 646 20.75 -6.29 -30.46
C LYS A 646 20.08 -5.11 -29.75
N ILE A 647 19.67 -5.31 -28.47
CA ILE A 647 19.08 -4.24 -27.64
C ILE A 647 20.16 -3.41 -26.97
N TYR A 648 21.05 -4.03 -26.17
CA TYR A 648 21.99 -3.26 -25.35
C TYR A 648 23.16 -2.66 -26.13
N SER A 649 23.36 -3.07 -27.40
CA SER A 649 24.35 -2.50 -28.34
C SER A 649 23.70 -1.68 -29.48
N SER A 650 22.39 -1.41 -29.41
CA SER A 650 21.65 -0.72 -30.48
C SER A 650 22.04 0.74 -30.60
N VAL A 651 22.52 1.12 -31.78
CA VAL A 651 22.79 2.53 -32.14
C VAL A 651 21.49 3.34 -32.25
N VAL A 652 20.41 2.72 -32.67
CA VAL A 652 19.07 3.39 -32.75
C VAL A 652 18.59 3.77 -31.36
N LEU A 653 18.59 2.82 -30.41
CA LEU A 653 18.18 3.08 -29.03
C LEU A 653 19.11 4.08 -28.33
N GLU A 654 20.43 4.04 -28.64
CA GLU A 654 21.39 5.02 -28.15
C GLU A 654 21.01 6.44 -28.57
N LYS A 655 20.76 6.64 -29.86
CA LYS A 655 20.39 7.96 -30.44
C LYS A 655 19.09 8.48 -29.83
N ASP A 656 18.06 7.63 -29.75
CA ASP A 656 16.75 8.02 -29.26
C ASP A 656 16.78 8.32 -27.75
N ALA A 657 17.49 7.53 -26.96
CA ALA A 657 17.67 7.80 -25.53
C ALA A 657 18.47 9.08 -25.26
N LYS A 658 19.53 9.35 -26.01
CA LYS A 658 20.28 10.63 -25.93
C LYS A 658 19.36 11.80 -26.19
N LEU A 659 18.52 11.71 -27.22
CA LEU A 659 17.57 12.77 -27.56
C LEU A 659 16.53 12.97 -26.45
N CYS A 660 15.98 11.89 -25.85
CA CYS A 660 15.10 12.00 -24.68
C CYS A 660 15.78 12.69 -23.49
N VAL A 661 17.05 12.39 -23.22
CA VAL A 661 17.84 13.06 -22.16
C VAL A 661 18.01 14.54 -22.46
N GLU A 662 18.34 14.90 -23.70
CA GLU A 662 18.52 16.30 -24.12
C GLU A 662 17.22 17.12 -24.04
N LEU A 663 16.10 16.54 -24.50
CA LEU A 663 14.76 17.16 -24.37
C LEU A 663 14.39 17.39 -22.91
N LYS A 664 14.65 16.39 -22.06
CA LYS A 664 14.39 16.52 -20.63
C LYS A 664 15.29 17.58 -19.97
N LYS A 665 16.55 17.68 -20.35
CA LYS A 665 17.48 18.75 -19.90
C LYS A 665 16.96 20.13 -20.29
N LYS A 666 16.49 20.33 -21.54
CA LYS A 666 15.87 21.59 -21.96
C LYS A 666 14.70 22.00 -21.10
N ILE A 667 13.77 21.07 -20.81
CA ILE A 667 12.65 21.33 -19.92
C ILE A 667 13.13 21.69 -18.49
N LEU A 668 14.15 21.01 -17.97
CA LEU A 668 14.67 21.23 -16.62
C LEU A 668 15.54 22.50 -16.51
N SER A 669 16.13 22.98 -17.61
CA SER A 669 16.98 24.18 -17.60
C SER A 669 16.24 25.46 -17.25
N THR A 670 14.92 25.45 -17.36
CA THR A 670 14.06 26.59 -16.97
C THR A 670 13.42 26.38 -15.58
N ARG A 671 13.94 25.46 -14.76
CA ARG A 671 13.40 25.14 -13.43
C ARG A 671 14.45 25.41 -12.34
N PRO A 672 14.31 26.47 -11.53
CA PRO A 672 15.36 26.93 -10.61
C PRO A 672 15.64 25.96 -9.44
N ASN A 673 14.76 25.04 -9.17
CA ASN A 673 14.96 23.96 -8.19
C ASN A 673 15.66 22.73 -8.76
N ASN A 674 16.39 22.88 -9.88
CA ASN A 674 17.11 21.81 -10.55
C ASN A 674 18.57 22.22 -10.79
N LEU A 675 19.52 21.30 -10.69
CA LEU A 675 20.95 21.57 -10.96
C LEU A 675 21.23 21.89 -12.43
N GLU A 676 20.33 21.53 -13.34
CA GLU A 676 20.43 21.87 -14.77
C GLU A 676 19.95 23.32 -15.08
N TYR A 677 19.46 24.06 -14.09
CA TYR A 677 18.90 25.38 -14.27
C TYR A 677 19.92 26.33 -14.90
N ASP A 678 19.49 27.03 -15.91
CA ASP A 678 20.27 28.03 -16.64
C ASP A 678 19.51 29.34 -16.67
N SER A 679 19.88 30.27 -15.79
CA SER A 679 19.23 31.57 -15.73
C SER A 679 19.42 32.45 -16.95
N THR A 680 20.40 32.12 -17.85
CA THR A 680 20.69 32.91 -19.06
C THR A 680 19.55 32.95 -20.06
N PHE A 681 18.60 31.96 -20.01
CA PHE A 681 17.42 32.03 -20.87
C PHE A 681 16.62 33.32 -20.65
N ILE A 682 16.61 33.85 -19.42
CA ILE A 682 15.96 35.10 -19.05
C ILE A 682 16.61 36.32 -19.69
N GLU A 683 17.91 36.28 -20.02
CA GLU A 683 18.60 37.39 -20.68
C GLU A 683 17.93 37.73 -22.01
N ASN A 684 17.55 36.70 -22.74
CA ASN A 684 16.97 36.83 -24.08
C ASN A 684 15.44 37.09 -24.04
N VAL A 685 14.83 37.11 -22.86
CA VAL A 685 13.40 37.39 -22.67
C VAL A 685 13.25 38.89 -22.40
N LEU A 686 12.99 39.67 -23.41
CA LEU A 686 12.80 41.14 -23.36
C LEU A 686 11.48 41.54 -24.04
N GLY A 687 10.89 42.66 -23.59
CA GLY A 687 9.73 43.28 -24.22
C GLY A 687 8.40 42.66 -23.75
N ASP A 688 7.58 42.21 -24.68
CA ASP A 688 6.22 41.71 -24.38
C ASP A 688 6.25 40.41 -23.53
N LEU A 689 5.82 40.52 -22.28
CA LEU A 689 5.78 39.41 -21.32
C LEU A 689 4.78 38.31 -21.75
N ASP A 690 3.69 38.69 -22.42
CA ASP A 690 2.70 37.73 -22.90
C ASP A 690 3.26 36.89 -24.05
N ASN A 691 4.00 37.49 -24.97
CA ASN A 691 4.68 36.76 -26.02
C ASN A 691 5.80 35.83 -25.48
N ALA A 692 6.57 36.31 -24.51
CA ALA A 692 7.61 35.49 -23.85
C ALA A 692 6.98 34.27 -23.14
N THR A 693 5.85 34.48 -22.46
CA THR A 693 5.08 33.44 -21.82
C THR A 693 4.59 32.38 -22.80
N TRP A 694 4.02 32.81 -23.92
CA TRP A 694 3.56 31.95 -25.00
C TRP A 694 4.71 31.11 -25.62
N ARG A 695 5.85 31.73 -25.86
CA ARG A 695 7.02 31.03 -26.38
C ARG A 695 7.52 29.93 -25.45
N LEU A 696 7.68 30.23 -24.15
CA LEU A 696 8.14 29.24 -23.16
C LEU A 696 7.16 28.07 -23.03
N PHE A 697 5.85 28.36 -22.99
CA PHE A 697 4.82 27.33 -22.97
C PHE A 697 4.92 26.41 -24.20
N ASN A 698 5.03 26.98 -25.41
CA ASN A 698 5.10 26.20 -26.63
C ASN A 698 6.39 25.37 -26.73
N GLU A 699 7.49 25.89 -26.24
CA GLU A 699 8.77 25.17 -26.21
C GLU A 699 8.71 23.97 -25.26
N ASP A 700 8.17 24.13 -24.05
CA ASP A 700 7.98 23.05 -23.10
C ASP A 700 7.06 21.94 -23.66
N ILE A 701 5.92 22.33 -24.23
CA ILE A 701 4.97 21.37 -24.80
C ILE A 701 5.55 20.65 -26.01
N THR A 702 6.28 21.35 -26.88
CA THR A 702 6.91 20.75 -28.05
C THR A 702 7.97 19.73 -27.63
N ASN A 703 8.81 20.07 -26.64
CA ASN A 703 9.82 19.16 -26.11
C ASN A 703 9.17 17.92 -25.44
N GLU A 704 8.06 18.11 -24.72
CA GLU A 704 7.32 17.01 -24.09
C GLU A 704 6.67 16.07 -25.13
N LEU A 705 6.01 16.62 -26.16
CA LEU A 705 5.41 15.84 -27.26
C LEU A 705 6.46 15.04 -28.03
N LEU A 706 7.55 15.67 -28.42
CA LEU A 706 8.65 15.01 -29.14
C LEU A 706 9.27 13.89 -28.30
N LYS A 707 9.44 14.11 -26.99
CA LYS A 707 9.91 13.06 -26.07
C LYS A 707 8.95 11.87 -26.06
N LEU A 708 7.64 12.09 -25.96
CA LEU A 708 6.64 11.03 -25.94
C LEU A 708 6.59 10.25 -27.27
N GLU A 709 6.76 10.94 -28.39
CA GLU A 709 6.89 10.30 -29.70
C GLU A 709 8.11 9.38 -29.77
N ILE A 710 9.28 9.84 -29.30
CA ILE A 710 10.50 9.04 -29.28
C ILE A 710 10.36 7.84 -28.32
N GLU A 711 9.77 8.01 -27.15
CA GLU A 711 9.47 6.93 -26.22
C GLU A 711 8.60 5.84 -26.86
N SER A 712 7.64 6.24 -27.72
CA SER A 712 6.84 5.27 -28.47
C SER A 712 7.68 4.49 -29.50
N LYS A 713 8.62 5.14 -30.17
CA LYS A 713 9.55 4.50 -31.13
C LYS A 713 10.48 3.51 -30.41
N ILE A 714 10.97 3.88 -29.24
CA ILE A 714 11.79 2.99 -28.38
C ILE A 714 11.01 1.73 -28.01
N ASP A 715 9.78 1.86 -27.55
CA ASP A 715 8.93 0.72 -27.19
C ASP A 715 8.66 -0.18 -28.40
N GLN A 716 8.27 0.41 -29.55
CA GLN A 716 8.01 -0.34 -30.78
C GLN A 716 9.25 -1.08 -31.29
N TYR A 717 10.44 -0.42 -31.26
CA TYR A 717 11.70 -1.07 -31.62
C TYR A 717 11.99 -2.28 -30.72
N ILE A 718 11.86 -2.10 -29.39
CA ILE A 718 12.11 -3.16 -28.41
C ILE A 718 11.13 -4.32 -28.63
N PHE A 719 9.83 -4.05 -28.78
CA PHE A 719 8.83 -5.09 -29.00
C PHE A 719 9.08 -5.88 -30.29
N LYS A 720 9.44 -5.19 -31.36
CA LYS A 720 9.82 -5.84 -32.62
C LYS A 720 11.04 -6.74 -32.45
N GLU A 721 12.11 -6.28 -31.77
CA GLU A 721 13.32 -7.08 -31.55
C GLU A 721 13.11 -8.31 -30.66
N TYR A 722 12.11 -8.24 -29.75
CA TYR A 722 11.67 -9.38 -28.97
C TYR A 722 10.60 -10.23 -29.66
N GLY A 723 10.06 -9.81 -30.82
CA GLY A 723 9.05 -10.54 -31.58
C GLY A 723 7.67 -10.57 -30.92
N PHE A 724 7.27 -9.48 -30.30
CA PHE A 724 5.94 -9.38 -29.66
C PHE A 724 4.82 -9.39 -30.68
N SER A 725 3.76 -10.12 -30.36
CA SER A 725 2.49 -10.08 -31.07
C SER A 725 1.59 -8.94 -30.54
N ASP A 726 0.62 -8.49 -31.31
CA ASP A 726 -0.36 -7.47 -30.91
C ASP A 726 -1.13 -7.83 -29.62
N GLU A 727 -1.36 -9.13 -29.37
CA GLU A 727 -2.01 -9.61 -28.15
C GLU A 727 -1.10 -9.48 -26.94
N GLU A 728 0.19 -9.79 -27.08
CA GLU A 728 1.18 -9.60 -26.02
C GLU A 728 1.36 -8.11 -25.68
N GLU A 729 1.37 -7.21 -26.67
CA GLU A 729 1.40 -5.76 -26.45
C GLU A 729 0.15 -5.26 -25.71
N ARG A 730 -1.04 -5.80 -26.06
CA ARG A 730 -2.29 -5.47 -25.34
C ARG A 730 -2.25 -5.90 -23.88
N GLN A 731 -1.77 -7.11 -23.59
CA GLN A 731 -1.64 -7.63 -22.22
C GLN A 731 -0.63 -6.79 -21.41
N LEU A 732 0.49 -6.41 -22.01
CA LEU A 732 1.47 -5.54 -21.42
C LEU A 732 0.86 -4.17 -21.12
N SER A 733 0.14 -3.56 -22.04
CA SER A 733 -0.57 -2.30 -21.86
C SER A 733 -1.62 -2.33 -20.73
N GLN A 734 -2.32 -3.44 -20.56
CA GLN A 734 -3.25 -3.64 -19.45
C GLN A 734 -2.54 -3.67 -18.08
N SER A 735 -1.29 -4.12 -18.04
CA SER A 735 -0.52 -4.27 -16.81
C SER A 735 0.21 -2.97 -16.39
N VAL A 736 0.87 -2.29 -17.32
CA VAL A 736 1.73 -1.12 -17.02
C VAL A 736 1.22 0.20 -17.60
N GLY A 737 0.07 0.20 -18.23
CA GLY A 737 -0.52 1.33 -18.92
C GLY A 737 -0.15 1.41 -20.41
N PRO A 738 -0.96 2.10 -21.22
CA PRO A 738 -0.70 2.28 -22.64
C PRO A 738 0.49 3.21 -22.87
N CYS A 739 1.09 3.14 -24.06
CA CYS A 739 1.96 4.20 -24.56
C CYS A 739 1.08 5.43 -24.89
N ALA A 740 1.40 6.58 -24.30
CA ALA A 740 0.57 7.78 -24.44
C ALA A 740 0.40 8.20 -25.91
N TYR A 741 1.48 8.18 -26.68
CA TYR A 741 1.49 8.62 -28.08
C TYR A 741 0.76 7.65 -29.05
N LEU A 742 0.58 6.39 -28.65
CA LEU A 742 -0.11 5.37 -29.46
C LEU A 742 -1.58 5.19 -29.05
N ILE A 743 -2.14 6.10 -28.27
CA ILE A 743 -3.56 6.05 -27.93
C ILE A 743 -4.38 6.52 -29.13
N ASP A 744 -5.24 5.66 -29.67
CA ASP A 744 -6.15 5.99 -30.77
C ASP A 744 -7.29 6.93 -30.30
N ASP A 745 -7.58 7.94 -31.08
CA ASP A 745 -8.63 8.93 -30.82
C ASP A 745 -10.01 8.38 -31.18
N VAL A 746 -10.65 7.63 -30.28
CA VAL A 746 -11.96 7.05 -30.56
C VAL A 746 -13.08 7.58 -29.64
N ARG A 747 -12.79 8.51 -28.72
CA ARG A 747 -13.78 8.95 -27.72
C ARG A 747 -14.00 10.45 -27.68
N GLU A 748 -15.28 10.87 -27.55
CA GLU A 748 -15.61 12.24 -27.18
C GLU A 748 -14.95 12.60 -25.83
N VAL A 749 -14.16 13.66 -25.84
CA VAL A 749 -13.47 14.14 -24.64
C VAL A 749 -14.46 14.83 -23.72
N ASP A 750 -14.61 14.34 -22.49
CA ASP A 750 -15.34 15.07 -21.46
C ASP A 750 -14.55 16.34 -21.06
N ILE A 751 -14.91 17.47 -21.66
CA ILE A 751 -14.28 18.79 -21.44
C ILE A 751 -14.27 19.16 -19.94
N LYS A 752 -15.31 18.83 -19.19
CA LYS A 752 -15.36 19.09 -17.73
C LYS A 752 -14.31 18.30 -16.96
N LYS A 753 -13.98 17.12 -17.45
CA LYS A 753 -12.94 16.27 -16.86
C LYS A 753 -11.56 16.81 -17.22
N LEU A 754 -11.37 17.30 -18.43
CA LEU A 754 -10.16 18.00 -18.87
C LEU A 754 -9.91 19.26 -18.03
N ASP A 755 -10.90 20.15 -17.86
CA ASP A 755 -10.79 21.36 -17.03
C ASP A 755 -10.37 21.04 -15.58
N LYS A 756 -10.91 19.96 -15.01
CA LYS A 756 -10.51 19.52 -13.67
C LYS A 756 -9.05 19.07 -13.59
N TYR A 757 -8.53 18.47 -14.67
CA TYR A 757 -7.12 18.09 -14.76
C TYR A 757 -6.23 19.30 -15.00
N ILE A 758 -6.65 20.25 -15.81
CA ILE A 758 -5.90 21.46 -16.11
C ILE A 758 -5.75 22.35 -14.88
N SER A 759 -6.80 22.50 -14.06
CA SER A 759 -6.66 23.19 -12.77
C SER A 759 -5.63 22.52 -11.85
N LYS A 760 -5.49 21.18 -11.91
CA LYS A 760 -4.44 20.45 -11.20
C LYS A 760 -3.06 20.55 -11.88
N LEU A 761 -3.02 20.67 -13.20
CA LEU A 761 -1.84 20.93 -14.00
C LEU A 761 -1.20 22.25 -13.61
N ILE A 762 -2.01 23.27 -13.42
CA ILE A 762 -1.60 24.62 -13.02
C ILE A 762 -1.02 24.60 -11.60
N ASP A 763 -1.63 23.84 -10.69
CA ASP A 763 -1.14 23.66 -9.31
C ASP A 763 0.12 22.79 -9.21
N ALA A 764 0.40 21.97 -10.22
CA ALA A 764 1.46 20.97 -10.22
C ALA A 764 2.61 21.27 -11.19
N SER A 765 2.67 22.47 -11.77
CA SER A 765 3.56 22.87 -12.88
C SER A 765 5.06 22.65 -12.65
N CYS A 766 5.50 22.29 -11.47
CA CYS A 766 6.92 22.01 -11.19
C CYS A 766 7.17 20.66 -10.49
N CYS A 767 6.16 19.99 -9.96
CA CYS A 767 6.33 18.67 -9.35
C CYS A 767 5.00 17.93 -9.28
N LEU A 768 4.94 16.73 -9.85
CA LEU A 768 3.85 15.76 -9.64
C LEU A 768 3.73 15.37 -8.15
N LYS A 769 3.34 16.32 -7.28
CA LYS A 769 3.05 16.03 -5.88
C LYS A 769 1.72 15.26 -5.80
N ARG A 770 1.83 13.91 -5.68
CA ARG A 770 0.81 13.03 -5.09
C ARG A 770 -0.55 12.92 -5.79
N THR A 771 -0.63 13.02 -7.11
CA THR A 771 -1.75 12.40 -7.81
C THR A 771 -1.51 10.90 -7.82
N ARG A 772 -2.36 10.12 -7.14
CA ARG A 772 -2.33 8.66 -7.28
C ARG A 772 -2.67 8.34 -8.74
N PRO A 773 -1.75 7.69 -9.49
CA PRO A 773 -2.07 7.33 -10.86
C PRO A 773 -3.27 6.39 -10.88
N SER A 774 -4.18 6.57 -11.83
CA SER A 774 -5.15 5.54 -12.19
C SER A 774 -4.40 4.35 -12.81
N LYS A 775 -5.08 3.22 -13.02
CA LYS A 775 -4.47 2.08 -13.68
C LYS A 775 -3.88 2.45 -15.06
N ASN A 776 -4.54 3.36 -15.77
CA ASN A 776 -4.13 3.78 -17.12
C ASN A 776 -2.98 4.80 -17.11
N SER A 777 -2.89 5.67 -16.10
CA SER A 777 -1.85 6.70 -15.98
C SER A 777 -0.59 6.25 -15.26
N LEU A 778 -0.41 4.94 -15.03
CA LEU A 778 0.82 4.38 -14.49
C LEU A 778 2.02 4.70 -15.40
N GLY A 779 3.17 4.96 -14.78
CA GLY A 779 4.42 5.22 -15.51
C GLY A 779 4.46 6.55 -16.27
N SER A 780 3.67 7.56 -15.87
CA SER A 780 3.71 8.89 -16.49
C SER A 780 4.80 9.76 -15.87
N ASP A 781 5.64 10.35 -16.71
CA ASP A 781 6.79 11.22 -16.35
C ASP A 781 6.54 12.70 -16.70
N GLY A 782 5.35 13.10 -16.80
CA GLY A 782 4.94 14.46 -17.09
C GLY A 782 3.44 14.58 -17.00
N ILE A 783 2.97 15.81 -16.97
CA ILE A 783 1.55 16.06 -16.80
C ILE A 783 0.77 15.77 -18.06
N LEU A 784 1.34 16.10 -19.21
CA LEU A 784 0.73 15.85 -20.53
C LEU A 784 0.54 14.33 -20.72
N GLU A 785 1.57 13.53 -20.44
CA GLU A 785 1.48 12.07 -20.50
C GLU A 785 0.43 11.53 -19.52
N PHE A 786 0.41 12.06 -18.29
CA PHE A 786 -0.55 11.64 -17.28
C PHE A 786 -2.01 11.91 -17.72
N VAL A 787 -2.29 13.12 -18.24
CA VAL A 787 -3.63 13.49 -18.69
C VAL A 787 -4.05 12.68 -19.91
N ALA A 788 -3.16 12.52 -20.88
CA ALA A 788 -3.41 11.70 -22.07
C ALA A 788 -3.79 10.27 -21.71
N LYS A 789 -3.00 9.61 -20.88
CA LYS A 789 -3.25 8.24 -20.41
C LYS A 789 -4.52 8.10 -19.56
N ASP A 790 -4.79 9.04 -18.64
CA ASP A 790 -5.97 8.97 -17.74
C ASP A 790 -7.28 9.25 -18.48
N LEU A 791 -7.25 10.13 -19.49
CA LEU A 791 -8.39 10.39 -20.36
C LEU A 791 -8.53 9.38 -21.50
N GLY A 792 -7.46 8.64 -21.82
CA GLY A 792 -7.42 7.69 -22.94
C GLY A 792 -7.45 8.38 -24.30
N ILE A 793 -6.74 9.52 -24.44
CA ILE A 793 -6.65 10.32 -25.67
C ILE A 793 -5.19 10.64 -25.99
N ASN A 794 -4.91 10.85 -27.28
CA ASN A 794 -3.56 11.21 -27.75
C ASN A 794 -3.07 12.55 -27.14
N PRO A 795 -1.79 12.68 -26.75
CA PRO A 795 -1.25 13.91 -26.18
C PRO A 795 -1.40 15.15 -27.08
N GLU A 796 -1.30 15.01 -28.39
CA GLU A 796 -1.50 16.13 -29.34
C GLU A 796 -2.93 16.66 -29.28
N VAL A 797 -3.91 15.78 -29.09
CA VAL A 797 -5.31 16.17 -28.93
C VAL A 797 -5.52 16.91 -27.59
N VAL A 798 -4.83 16.45 -26.52
CA VAL A 798 -4.85 17.19 -25.23
C VAL A 798 -4.35 18.61 -25.43
N VAL A 799 -3.22 18.78 -26.10
CA VAL A 799 -2.62 20.12 -26.38
C VAL A 799 -3.59 20.98 -27.21
N ARG A 800 -4.13 20.45 -28.29
CA ARG A 800 -5.11 21.13 -29.13
C ARG A 800 -6.33 21.59 -28.34
N LYS A 801 -6.89 20.72 -27.48
CA LYS A 801 -8.02 21.06 -26.63
C LYS A 801 -7.72 22.13 -25.58
N ILE A 802 -6.49 22.16 -25.06
CA ILE A 802 -6.01 23.22 -24.17
C ILE A 802 -5.96 24.55 -24.95
N GLN A 803 -5.43 24.55 -26.17
CA GLN A 803 -5.29 25.76 -27.00
C GLN A 803 -6.64 26.27 -27.52
N GLU A 804 -7.58 25.39 -27.82
CA GLU A 804 -8.93 25.74 -28.27
C GLU A 804 -9.82 26.34 -27.14
N ASN A 805 -9.47 26.16 -25.88
CA ASN A 805 -10.23 26.67 -24.74
C ASN A 805 -9.57 27.92 -24.14
N PRO A 806 -10.11 29.14 -24.42
CA PRO A 806 -9.49 30.39 -23.99
C PRO A 806 -9.29 30.49 -22.46
N PHE A 807 -10.27 30.01 -21.69
CA PHE A 807 -10.20 30.06 -20.22
C PHE A 807 -9.06 29.17 -19.67
N THR A 808 -8.98 27.96 -20.19
CA THR A 808 -7.92 27.01 -19.86
C THR A 808 -6.55 27.55 -20.24
N MET A 809 -6.43 28.06 -21.45
CA MET A 809 -5.19 28.64 -21.98
C MET A 809 -4.74 29.85 -21.16
N GLN A 810 -5.64 30.75 -20.79
CA GLN A 810 -5.34 31.91 -19.94
C GLN A 810 -4.80 31.47 -18.56
N SER A 811 -5.38 30.42 -17.98
CA SER A 811 -4.93 29.88 -16.69
C SER A 811 -3.53 29.27 -16.77
N VAL A 812 -3.22 28.54 -17.84
CA VAL A 812 -1.88 27.99 -18.09
C VAL A 812 -0.86 29.10 -18.28
N LEU A 813 -1.16 30.06 -19.16
CA LEU A 813 -0.26 31.19 -19.44
C LEU A 813 0.01 32.04 -18.19
N LYS A 814 -0.99 32.20 -17.31
CA LYS A 814 -0.78 32.89 -16.05
C LYS A 814 0.33 32.25 -15.23
N LYS A 815 0.39 30.92 -15.14
CA LYS A 815 1.43 30.21 -14.40
C LYS A 815 2.82 30.37 -15.04
N TYR A 816 2.89 30.26 -16.35
CA TYR A 816 4.16 30.49 -17.05
C TYR A 816 4.64 31.93 -16.89
N LYS A 817 3.72 32.89 -16.86
CA LYS A 817 4.03 34.31 -16.58
C LYS A 817 4.60 34.49 -15.17
N GLU A 818 3.96 33.89 -14.17
CA GLU A 818 4.46 33.88 -12.78
C GLU A 818 5.87 33.26 -12.67
N MET A 819 6.15 32.21 -13.44
CA MET A 819 7.49 31.58 -13.50
C MET A 819 8.51 32.54 -14.13
N ILE A 820 8.23 33.16 -15.25
CA ILE A 820 9.13 34.10 -15.92
C ILE A 820 9.45 35.30 -15.01
N LEU A 821 8.45 35.87 -14.35
CA LEU A 821 8.67 36.97 -13.40
C LEU A 821 9.53 36.54 -12.22
N HIS A 822 9.25 35.38 -11.68
CA HIS A 822 10.05 34.80 -10.58
C HIS A 822 11.50 34.56 -11.02
N ASP A 823 11.73 33.97 -12.18
CA ASP A 823 13.06 33.67 -12.71
C ASP A 823 13.82 34.95 -13.08
N ALA A 824 13.12 36.00 -13.55
CA ALA A 824 13.73 37.30 -13.77
C ALA A 824 14.24 37.95 -12.48
N ILE A 825 13.51 37.78 -11.38
CA ILE A 825 13.97 38.20 -10.05
C ILE A 825 15.18 37.38 -9.61
N LEU A 826 15.14 36.06 -9.74
CA LEU A 826 16.26 35.19 -9.41
C LEU A 826 17.52 35.56 -10.21
N TYR A 827 17.38 35.80 -11.52
CA TYR A 827 18.47 36.26 -12.34
C TYR A 827 19.05 37.58 -11.87
N ARG A 828 18.21 38.59 -11.58
CA ARG A 828 18.64 39.92 -11.09
C ARG A 828 19.37 39.81 -9.74
N LEU A 829 18.99 38.87 -8.89
CA LEU A 829 19.64 38.60 -7.62
C LEU A 829 20.94 37.79 -7.74
N GLY A 830 21.31 37.31 -8.93
CA GLY A 830 22.50 36.48 -9.16
C GLY A 830 22.34 34.99 -8.83
N TYR A 831 21.11 34.48 -8.82
CA TYR A 831 20.87 33.04 -8.62
C TYR A 831 21.31 32.26 -9.88
N ASN A 832 22.34 31.46 -9.78
CA ASN A 832 22.83 30.60 -10.86
C ASN A 832 23.35 29.28 -10.26
N THR A 833 22.82 28.16 -10.71
CA THR A 833 23.23 26.84 -10.20
C THR A 833 24.54 26.33 -10.79
N LYS A 834 24.99 26.88 -11.95
CA LYS A 834 26.22 26.45 -12.63
C LYS A 834 27.49 27.15 -12.09
N ASN A 835 27.38 28.45 -11.78
CA ASN A 835 28.53 29.29 -11.41
C ASN A 835 28.62 29.61 -9.93
N GLY A 836 27.74 29.02 -9.12
CA GLY A 836 27.62 29.35 -7.71
C GLY A 836 26.54 30.39 -7.44
N ILE A 837 25.86 30.22 -6.29
CA ILE A 837 24.78 31.11 -5.91
C ILE A 837 25.36 32.26 -5.07
N GLN A 838 25.57 33.41 -5.70
CA GLN A 838 25.93 34.67 -5.02
C GLN A 838 24.71 35.57 -5.05
N ILE A 839 23.95 35.61 -3.98
CA ILE A 839 22.73 36.42 -3.88
C ILE A 839 23.10 37.83 -3.41
N SER A 840 22.73 38.83 -4.22
CA SER A 840 22.73 40.24 -3.85
C SER A 840 21.37 40.61 -3.30
N MET A 841 21.32 41.30 -2.14
CA MET A 841 20.08 41.91 -1.66
C MET A 841 19.60 42.97 -2.62
N CYS A 842 18.29 43.03 -2.87
CA CYS A 842 17.68 44.04 -3.72
C CYS A 842 16.41 44.58 -3.06
N SER A 843 16.29 45.90 -3.09
CA SER A 843 15.08 46.59 -2.65
C SER A 843 13.93 46.40 -3.63
N LEU A 844 12.70 46.50 -3.12
CA LEU A 844 11.48 46.45 -3.93
C LEU A 844 11.53 47.44 -5.09
N THR A 845 12.03 48.66 -4.83
CA THR A 845 12.13 49.73 -5.85
C THR A 845 13.06 49.33 -7.00
N GLU A 846 14.21 48.76 -6.70
CA GLU A 846 15.19 48.27 -7.69
C GLU A 846 14.63 47.12 -8.52
N LEU A 847 13.96 46.16 -7.87
CA LEU A 847 13.35 45.02 -8.54
C LEU A 847 12.17 45.45 -9.43
N THR A 848 11.33 46.39 -8.95
CA THR A 848 10.20 46.94 -9.75
C THR A 848 10.73 47.66 -10.99
N SER A 849 11.74 48.57 -10.81
CA SER A 849 12.36 49.28 -11.93
C SER A 849 13.06 48.33 -12.92
N TYR A 850 13.65 47.26 -12.46
CA TYR A 850 14.26 46.25 -13.32
C TYR A 850 13.20 45.51 -14.15
N LEU A 851 12.09 45.07 -13.54
CA LEU A 851 11.02 44.36 -14.26
C LEU A 851 10.28 45.28 -15.25
N GLU A 852 10.06 46.57 -14.89
CA GLU A 852 9.47 47.59 -15.80
C GLU A 852 10.36 47.88 -17.02
N LYS A 853 11.67 47.87 -16.87
CA LYS A 853 12.59 48.02 -17.98
C LYS A 853 12.71 46.77 -18.84
N LYS A 854 12.48 45.59 -18.25
CA LYS A 854 12.64 44.30 -18.90
C LYS A 854 11.40 43.87 -19.67
N PHE A 855 10.20 44.11 -19.12
CA PHE A 855 8.95 43.61 -19.67
C PHE A 855 7.92 44.71 -19.85
N GLU A 856 7.33 44.76 -21.04
CA GLU A 856 6.13 45.51 -21.33
C GLU A 856 4.92 44.69 -20.87
N SER A 857 4.20 45.12 -19.83
CA SER A 857 3.04 44.43 -19.28
C SER A 857 2.19 45.37 -18.43
N PRO A 858 0.85 45.16 -18.35
CA PRO A 858 -0.02 45.94 -17.47
C PRO A 858 0.09 45.54 -15.99
N ILE A 859 0.99 44.63 -15.61
CA ILE A 859 1.18 44.16 -14.26
C ILE A 859 1.82 45.25 -13.41
N LYS A 860 1.25 45.50 -12.23
CA LYS A 860 1.91 46.31 -11.18
C LYS A 860 2.90 45.39 -10.44
N TYR A 861 4.17 45.49 -10.80
CA TYR A 861 5.21 44.58 -10.31
C TYR A 861 5.45 44.72 -8.81
N ASP A 862 5.38 45.94 -8.25
CA ASP A 862 5.47 46.16 -6.80
C ASP A 862 4.42 45.41 -6.04
N LYS A 863 3.19 45.45 -6.50
CA LYS A 863 2.07 44.71 -5.90
C LYS A 863 2.24 43.20 -6.08
N TRP A 864 2.66 42.75 -7.27
CA TRP A 864 2.87 41.33 -7.55
C TRP A 864 3.97 40.75 -6.64
N ILE A 865 5.10 41.43 -6.46
CA ILE A 865 6.18 41.00 -5.56
C ILE A 865 5.65 40.88 -4.13
N LYS A 866 4.96 41.89 -3.60
CA LYS A 866 4.39 41.90 -2.23
C LYS A 866 3.41 40.75 -1.97
N GLU A 867 2.53 40.48 -2.92
CA GLU A 867 1.41 39.54 -2.73
C GLU A 867 1.71 38.12 -3.15
N SER A 868 2.62 37.89 -4.11
CA SER A 868 2.75 36.59 -4.80
C SER A 868 4.14 35.95 -4.66
N PHE A 869 5.22 36.74 -4.59
CA PHE A 869 6.59 36.20 -4.67
C PHE A 869 6.85 35.11 -3.64
N ASN A 870 6.61 35.35 -2.36
CA ASN A 870 6.90 34.36 -1.29
C ASN A 870 6.14 33.06 -1.45
N GLN A 871 4.89 33.12 -1.91
CA GLN A 871 4.10 31.91 -2.14
C GLN A 871 4.65 31.11 -3.31
N ILE A 872 4.92 31.77 -4.45
CA ILE A 872 5.44 31.15 -5.66
C ILE A 872 6.83 30.55 -5.39
N HIS A 873 7.70 31.31 -4.73
CA HIS A 873 9.03 30.85 -4.35
C HIS A 873 8.98 29.60 -3.45
N LYS A 874 8.13 29.61 -2.44
CA LYS A 874 7.92 28.45 -1.58
C LYS A 874 7.39 27.22 -2.31
N GLU A 875 6.50 27.42 -3.29
CA GLU A 875 5.97 26.33 -4.12
C GLU A 875 7.06 25.74 -5.02
N ILE A 876 7.83 26.57 -5.70
CA ILE A 876 8.95 26.15 -6.56
C ILE A 876 10.02 25.39 -5.76
N PHE A 877 10.42 25.90 -4.60
CA PHE A 877 11.45 25.31 -3.74
C PHE A 877 10.87 24.28 -2.73
N LYS A 878 9.81 23.57 -3.12
CA LYS A 878 9.24 22.41 -2.41
C LYS A 878 8.87 22.65 -0.94
N GLY A 879 8.52 23.87 -0.59
CA GLY A 879 8.15 24.24 0.78
C GLY A 879 9.34 24.64 1.67
N VAL A 880 10.56 24.64 1.12
CA VAL A 880 11.80 25.05 1.76
C VAL A 880 12.37 26.23 0.99
N PRO A 881 11.86 27.46 1.20
CA PRO A 881 12.27 28.64 0.43
C PRO A 881 13.73 29.00 0.72
N TYR A 882 14.42 29.45 -0.32
CA TYR A 882 15.80 29.97 -0.22
C TYR A 882 15.83 31.48 -0.04
N LEU A 883 14.82 32.19 -0.54
CA LEU A 883 14.67 33.63 -0.49
C LEU A 883 13.34 34.00 0.18
N ILE A 884 13.29 35.17 0.77
CA ILE A 884 12.08 35.76 1.35
C ILE A 884 11.98 37.24 0.98
N TYR A 885 10.78 37.70 0.66
CA TYR A 885 10.45 39.11 0.59
C TYR A 885 9.90 39.54 1.94
N GLU A 886 10.62 40.46 2.60
CA GLU A 886 10.28 41.05 3.88
C GLU A 886 10.89 42.46 3.98
N ASN A 887 10.24 43.40 4.69
CA ASN A 887 10.74 44.75 4.94
C ASN A 887 11.16 45.52 3.66
N GLU A 888 10.39 45.41 2.59
CA GLU A 888 10.63 46.09 1.29
C GLU A 888 11.88 45.58 0.56
N GLU A 889 12.42 44.40 0.91
CA GLU A 889 13.60 43.79 0.28
C GLU A 889 13.42 42.29 0.05
N ILE A 890 14.16 41.73 -0.93
CA ILE A 890 14.33 40.26 -1.07
C ILE A 890 15.76 39.92 -0.62
N HIS A 891 15.85 38.97 0.31
CA HIS A 891 17.13 38.49 0.85
C HIS A 891 17.11 36.98 1.08
N LYS A 892 18.28 36.41 1.39
CA LYS A 892 18.41 34.98 1.71
C LYS A 892 17.63 34.64 2.97
N TYR A 893 16.81 33.58 2.90
CA TYR A 893 16.04 33.08 4.04
C TYR A 893 16.90 32.14 4.89
N ASP A 894 17.01 32.40 6.17
CA ASP A 894 17.73 31.53 7.09
C ASP A 894 16.76 30.58 7.81
N ASN A 895 16.67 29.35 7.32
CA ASN A 895 15.81 28.32 7.90
C ASN A 895 16.22 27.86 9.32
N LYS A 896 17.41 28.29 9.81
CA LYS A 896 17.90 27.89 11.15
C LYS A 896 17.34 28.77 12.28
N VAL A 897 16.72 29.88 11.94
CA VAL A 897 16.18 30.86 12.89
C VAL A 897 14.65 30.74 13.04
N ALA A 898 13.97 30.06 12.16
CA ALA A 898 12.53 29.80 12.19
C ALA A 898 12.25 28.34 12.63
#